data_8902d8c7b756f8efe5ebb0c119d1c91d
#
_entry.id   8902d8c7b756f8efe5ebb0c119d1c91d
#
_cell.length_a   1.000
_cell.length_b   1.000
_cell.length_c   1.000
_cell.angle_alpha   90.00
_cell.angle_beta   90.00
_cell.angle_gamma   90.00
#
_symmetry.space_group_name_H-M   'P 1'
#
loop_
_entity.id
_entity.type
_entity.pdbx_description
1 polymer ?
#
loop_
_entity_poly.entity_id
_entity_poly.type
_entity_poly.pdbx_seq_one_letter_code
_entity_poly.pdbx_strand_id
1 'polypeptide(L)'
;LQLTFREKGLSKETKRRIIVLFFIFLLALIFFNVVLNFKDPQNVSNMEDATMPTISMTALGTEVNELHGYVRQMDACYMRDAVVPLDESRVLPMMIHTYGAKVTEISYEIRSLDTERKIAETKLADFNENSGEITVSPTLENLIDAGQEYLLVIKLLSDERELYYYTRILLPEEDAHAQECLDFAKNFHDAAMNGNEESLTDYMETSEFSNKDTLQYVTIESSLSQIGWKNFDGVQVGDPVISLTDIGSNYNAIVFHYQMQRGSGGQTEYYNVEEYFKIRYGEDHMYLLDYHRSMEQVLIPTQITVNDNMISVGVTDSNMTYLSNETGSIVAFVQAGSLYEYNQNSKELTEVFSFRGSDLTDPRTNYGEHNIRLLNIDESGTMDFVVYGYMNSGSHEGQCGIDLFHYDSAEKLAKEQAFIASTKSYQILNAGFSELLYQSTNGNFYIMIDGTLIKVDLMSLENEELLTNMVDQQYAVAGSGRYIAWIDDTQVASAIHVMDLETEHIYDVHAMNGELVKPLAFMEDDLVYGLVRESDIDVDAAGTQIYPMYQLQIVDITSGGANVLKTYEKNGYYVTDVTKQSYTLYLDRVTRTDGVYMDATQDTIMNSSGELNKAVSIQTETDDILGEVASLVMENLDTNEHVYAIKNAVAGLVLESQDKIISVEATAAQEKYYVYVGSNVTLSTTNVTKAITAADEEMGIVVDNTQKYIWKRGRSLYRNAFRDIAVGSNDVGADASSQCISAMLVREGENVQVNTLIARGETPITVLQNTLKDYKILDLTGCNVSEVLYYVSIGNPVYVRTGEGGALLIIGYDAVNIEVFDPLQNRTYKMGGEDAQALFEAQGSVYISYIKE
;
A
#
# COMPACT_ATOMS: atom_id res chain seq x y z
N LEU A 1 -60.11 12.49 -67.38
CA LEU A 1 -60.09 13.68 -66.44
C LEU A 1 -58.67 14.19 -66.42
N GLN A 2 -58.39 15.30 -67.15
CA GLN A 2 -57.13 16.05 -67.04
C GLN A 2 -57.26 17.03 -65.90
N LEU A 3 -56.43 16.80 -64.86
CA LEU A 3 -56.25 17.78 -63.80
C LEU A 3 -55.04 18.68 -64.12
N THR A 4 -55.37 19.89 -64.59
CA THR A 4 -54.39 20.96 -64.79
C THR A 4 -54.07 21.58 -63.42
N PHE A 5 -52.85 21.34 -62.92
CA PHE A 5 -52.31 22.07 -61.79
C PHE A 5 -51.92 23.50 -62.26
N ARG A 6 -52.65 24.48 -61.76
CA ARG A 6 -52.35 25.90 -61.95
C ARG A 6 -51.31 26.32 -60.91
N GLU A 7 -50.07 26.49 -61.30
CA GLU A 7 -49.01 27.06 -60.46
C GLU A 7 -49.37 28.52 -60.12
N LYS A 8 -49.85 28.72 -58.91
CA LYS A 8 -49.88 30.05 -58.30
C LYS A 8 -48.47 30.40 -57.83
N GLY A 9 -47.73 31.17 -58.63
CA GLY A 9 -46.41 31.71 -58.23
C GLY A 9 -46.54 32.50 -56.91
N LEU A 10 -45.70 32.16 -55.94
CA LEU A 10 -45.60 32.88 -54.69
C LEU A 10 -45.45 34.39 -54.88
N SER A 11 -46.20 35.21 -54.17
CA SER A 11 -46.17 36.69 -54.26
C SER A 11 -44.71 37.18 -53.94
N LYS A 12 -44.38 38.37 -54.57
CA LYS A 12 -43.05 38.97 -54.32
C LYS A 12 -42.72 39.13 -52.79
N GLU A 13 -43.75 39.46 -52.03
CA GLU A 13 -43.58 39.57 -50.54
C GLU A 13 -43.30 38.21 -49.84
N THR A 14 -43.97 37.16 -50.28
CA THR A 14 -43.78 35.81 -49.76
C THR A 14 -42.37 35.29 -50.08
N LYS A 15 -41.88 35.52 -51.32
CA LYS A 15 -40.53 35.20 -51.73
C LYS A 15 -39.46 35.95 -50.90
N ARG A 16 -39.72 37.26 -50.64
CA ARG A 16 -38.82 38.06 -49.79
C ARG A 16 -38.80 37.57 -48.36
N ARG A 17 -39.93 37.19 -47.80
CA ARG A 17 -39.98 36.59 -46.45
C ARG A 17 -39.25 35.23 -46.34
N ILE A 18 -39.40 34.38 -47.33
CA ILE A 18 -38.70 33.10 -47.43
C ILE A 18 -37.18 33.32 -47.50
N ILE A 19 -36.70 34.27 -48.31
CA ILE A 19 -35.28 34.61 -48.41
C ILE A 19 -34.76 35.17 -47.09
N VAL A 20 -35.49 36.02 -46.39
CA VAL A 20 -35.09 36.55 -45.06
C VAL A 20 -35.02 35.44 -44.01
N LEU A 21 -36.02 34.54 -43.97
CA LEU A 21 -36.03 33.40 -43.07
C LEU A 21 -34.89 32.43 -43.38
N PHE A 22 -34.55 32.20 -44.61
CA PHE A 22 -33.41 31.38 -45.02
C PHE A 22 -32.07 32.00 -44.57
N PHE A 23 -31.94 33.34 -44.70
CA PHE A 23 -30.75 34.03 -44.20
C PHE A 23 -30.65 34.02 -42.66
N ILE A 24 -31.78 34.17 -41.95
CA ILE A 24 -31.80 34.05 -40.49
C ILE A 24 -31.45 32.62 -40.07
N PHE A 25 -31.96 31.60 -40.74
CA PHE A 25 -31.62 30.19 -40.49
C PHE A 25 -30.12 29.91 -40.78
N LEU A 26 -29.59 30.45 -41.89
CA LEU A 26 -28.17 30.31 -42.21
C LEU A 26 -27.28 31.03 -41.18
N LEU A 27 -27.66 32.21 -40.70
CA LEU A 27 -26.98 32.93 -39.66
C LEU A 27 -27.06 32.19 -38.31
N ALA A 28 -28.20 31.59 -37.98
CA ALA A 28 -28.35 30.75 -36.81
C ALA A 28 -27.49 29.49 -36.90
N LEU A 29 -27.41 28.83 -38.05
CA LEU A 29 -26.53 27.68 -38.31
C LEU A 29 -25.06 28.06 -38.17
N ILE A 30 -24.64 29.21 -38.71
CA ILE A 30 -23.28 29.72 -38.56
C ILE A 30 -23.00 30.07 -37.09
N PHE A 31 -23.92 30.72 -36.40
CA PHE A 31 -23.81 31.08 -35.01
C PHE A 31 -23.69 29.82 -34.14
N PHE A 32 -24.57 28.84 -34.32
CA PHE A 32 -24.48 27.56 -33.61
C PHE A 32 -23.18 26.80 -33.93
N ASN A 33 -22.75 26.79 -35.20
CA ASN A 33 -21.49 26.16 -35.58
C ASN A 33 -20.29 26.88 -34.96
N VAL A 34 -20.29 28.21 -34.88
CA VAL A 34 -19.27 29.02 -34.20
C VAL A 34 -19.34 28.80 -32.69
N VAL A 35 -20.52 28.78 -32.08
CA VAL A 35 -20.68 28.57 -30.62
C VAL A 35 -20.33 27.13 -30.21
N LEU A 36 -20.74 26.13 -31.02
CA LEU A 36 -20.38 24.73 -30.73
C LEU A 36 -18.92 24.38 -31.06
N ASN A 37 -18.27 25.15 -31.96
CA ASN A 37 -16.86 25.01 -32.28
C ASN A 37 -15.96 26.10 -31.64
N PHE A 38 -16.50 26.97 -30.78
CA PHE A 38 -15.67 27.70 -29.82
C PHE A 38 -15.20 26.68 -28.78
N LYS A 39 -14.25 25.87 -29.19
CA LYS A 39 -13.35 25.24 -28.21
C LYS A 39 -12.61 26.43 -27.62
N ASP A 40 -12.75 26.63 -26.31
CA ASP A 40 -11.74 27.35 -25.56
C ASP A 40 -10.41 26.82 -26.05
N PRO A 41 -9.39 27.66 -26.31
CA PRO A 41 -8.07 27.15 -26.58
C PRO A 41 -7.66 26.39 -25.34
N GLN A 42 -7.93 25.09 -25.33
CA GLN A 42 -7.41 24.23 -24.28
C GLN A 42 -5.90 24.35 -24.39
N ASN A 43 -5.25 24.70 -23.31
CA ASN A 43 -3.82 24.66 -23.23
C ASN A 43 -3.40 23.18 -23.26
N VAL A 44 -3.34 22.62 -24.46
CA VAL A 44 -2.79 21.29 -24.66
C VAL A 44 -1.28 21.43 -24.48
N SER A 45 -0.75 20.82 -23.45
CA SER A 45 0.67 20.78 -23.18
C SER A 45 1.13 19.31 -23.10
N ASN A 46 2.41 19.10 -23.18
CA ASN A 46 3.03 17.88 -22.66
C ASN A 46 3.21 18.06 -21.15
N MET A 47 3.50 16.97 -20.40
CA MET A 47 3.86 17.09 -19.01
C MET A 47 5.02 18.09 -18.85
N GLU A 48 4.89 19.01 -17.91
CA GLU A 48 5.93 19.98 -17.59
C GLU A 48 7.05 19.30 -16.79
N ASP A 49 8.27 19.81 -16.90
CA ASP A 49 9.40 19.33 -16.09
C ASP A 49 9.15 19.67 -14.60
N ALA A 50 9.69 18.83 -13.69
CA ALA A 50 9.63 19.08 -12.26
C ALA A 50 10.36 20.39 -11.90
N THR A 51 9.78 21.21 -11.03
CA THR A 51 10.26 22.54 -10.69
C THR A 51 10.71 22.69 -9.24
N MET A 52 10.31 21.77 -8.35
CA MET A 52 10.53 21.91 -6.91
C MET A 52 11.94 21.51 -6.49
N PRO A 53 12.51 22.18 -5.47
CA PRO A 53 13.76 21.77 -4.86
C PRO A 53 13.62 20.46 -4.09
N THR A 54 14.72 19.71 -3.95
CA THR A 54 14.85 18.56 -3.04
C THR A 54 15.78 18.88 -1.88
N ILE A 55 15.70 18.12 -0.79
CA ILE A 55 16.58 18.26 0.38
C ILE A 55 17.22 16.92 0.69
N SER A 56 18.55 16.88 0.71
CA SER A 56 19.32 15.71 1.17
C SER A 56 19.89 15.99 2.56
N MET A 57 19.92 14.96 3.42
CA MET A 57 20.60 15.03 4.71
C MET A 57 22.05 14.61 4.56
N THR A 58 22.97 15.32 5.19
CA THR A 58 24.36 14.85 5.29
C THR A 58 24.55 14.15 6.62
N ALA A 59 24.53 12.84 6.62
CA ALA A 59 24.76 12.02 7.78
C ALA A 59 25.75 10.91 7.45
N LEU A 60 26.47 10.38 8.45
CA LEU A 60 27.41 9.28 8.26
C LEU A 60 28.45 9.56 7.13
N GLY A 61 28.84 10.83 6.97
CA GLY A 61 29.86 11.22 6.00
C GLY A 61 29.42 11.26 4.52
N THR A 62 28.13 11.14 4.25
CA THR A 62 27.58 11.13 2.88
C THR A 62 26.20 11.77 2.82
N GLU A 63 25.70 12.06 1.62
CA GLU A 63 24.30 12.43 1.43
C GLU A 63 23.42 11.20 1.55
N VAL A 64 22.32 11.35 2.31
CA VAL A 64 21.30 10.32 2.53
C VAL A 64 19.92 10.99 2.61
N ASN A 65 18.88 10.20 2.43
CA ASN A 65 17.50 10.62 2.63
C ASN A 65 17.15 11.85 1.79
N GLU A 66 17.11 11.70 0.47
CA GLU A 66 16.59 12.75 -0.41
C GLU A 66 15.09 12.90 -0.18
N LEU A 67 14.67 14.12 0.21
CA LEU A 67 13.29 14.46 0.54
C LEU A 67 12.67 15.27 -0.59
N HIS A 68 11.45 14.89 -0.96
CA HIS A 68 10.61 15.61 -1.92
C HIS A 68 9.66 16.57 -1.20
N GLY A 69 9.40 17.73 -1.78
CA GLY A 69 8.61 18.79 -1.16
C GLY A 69 7.12 18.59 -1.36
N TYR A 70 6.32 19.01 -0.38
CA TYR A 70 4.86 19.03 -0.46
C TYR A 70 4.37 20.47 -0.39
N VAL A 71 3.44 20.85 -1.27
CA VAL A 71 2.85 22.20 -1.28
C VAL A 71 1.72 22.38 -0.25
N ARG A 72 1.38 21.29 0.46
CA ARG A 72 0.42 21.27 1.57
C ARG A 72 1.04 20.59 2.76
N GLN A 73 0.57 20.98 3.95
CA GLN A 73 0.94 20.25 5.15
C GLN A 73 0.31 18.87 5.12
N MET A 74 1.14 17.82 5.23
CA MET A 74 0.72 16.42 5.24
C MET A 74 0.40 15.96 6.67
N ASP A 75 -0.31 14.85 6.78
CA ASP A 75 -0.47 14.07 8.00
C ASP A 75 0.87 13.42 8.34
N ALA A 76 1.68 14.18 9.05
CA ALA A 76 3.10 13.92 9.15
C ALA A 76 3.44 12.62 9.90
N CYS A 77 2.49 12.06 10.68
CA CYS A 77 2.65 10.74 11.30
C CYS A 77 2.83 9.62 10.26
N TYR A 78 2.28 9.76 9.05
CA TYR A 78 2.42 8.77 7.98
C TYR A 78 3.66 8.92 7.11
N MET A 79 4.51 9.94 7.37
CA MET A 79 5.71 10.21 6.60
C MET A 79 6.92 9.45 7.19
N ARG A 80 7.03 8.16 6.84
CA ARG A 80 7.98 7.21 7.47
C ARG A 80 9.15 6.79 6.59
N ASP A 81 9.30 7.37 5.43
CA ASP A 81 10.22 6.90 4.39
C ASP A 81 11.69 6.90 4.82
N ALA A 82 12.06 7.81 5.72
CA ALA A 82 13.44 7.98 6.11
C ALA A 82 13.63 8.32 7.60
N VAL A 83 14.80 7.95 8.14
CA VAL A 83 15.26 8.34 9.48
C VAL A 83 16.71 8.81 9.43
N VAL A 84 17.04 9.87 10.16
CA VAL A 84 18.39 10.42 10.24
C VAL A 84 18.96 10.18 11.63
N PRO A 85 20.11 9.47 11.75
CA PRO A 85 20.79 9.33 13.02
C PRO A 85 21.46 10.66 13.39
N LEU A 86 21.24 11.10 14.61
CA LEU A 86 21.92 12.26 15.20
C LEU A 86 23.08 11.79 16.08
N ASP A 87 24.13 12.56 16.14
CA ASP A 87 25.18 12.44 17.14
C ASP A 87 24.87 13.32 18.36
N GLU A 88 25.74 13.24 19.39
CA GLU A 88 25.62 14.04 20.62
C GLU A 88 25.66 15.57 20.36
N SER A 89 26.26 16.02 19.26
CA SER A 89 26.33 17.44 18.88
C SER A 89 24.98 17.95 18.39
N ARG A 90 24.08 17.06 17.94
CA ARG A 90 22.78 17.36 17.33
C ARG A 90 22.85 18.33 16.15
N VAL A 91 24.01 18.42 15.52
CA VAL A 91 24.16 19.19 14.28
C VAL A 91 23.63 18.35 13.13
N LEU A 92 22.70 18.92 12.35
CA LEU A 92 22.10 18.26 11.19
C LEU A 92 22.45 19.03 9.91
N PRO A 93 23.53 18.70 9.20
CA PRO A 93 23.82 19.28 7.91
C PRO A 93 22.80 18.84 6.86
N MET A 94 22.30 19.80 6.08
CA MET A 94 21.34 19.57 4.99
C MET A 94 21.81 20.25 3.73
N MET A 95 21.61 19.61 2.59
CA MET A 95 21.84 20.15 1.25
C MET A 95 20.49 20.36 0.56
N ILE A 96 20.21 21.54 0.08
CA ILE A 96 19.01 21.86 -0.70
C ILE A 96 19.46 22.04 -2.15
N HIS A 97 18.97 21.16 -3.02
CA HIS A 97 19.16 21.24 -4.46
C HIS A 97 18.05 22.09 -5.05
N THR A 98 18.37 23.31 -5.49
CA THR A 98 17.33 24.30 -5.84
C THR A 98 16.75 24.08 -7.23
N TYR A 99 17.47 23.43 -8.14
CA TYR A 99 17.10 23.28 -9.56
C TYR A 99 16.67 24.57 -10.24
N GLY A 100 17.18 25.70 -9.74
CA GLY A 100 16.86 27.03 -10.23
C GLY A 100 15.69 27.73 -9.52
N ALA A 101 15.02 27.06 -8.59
CA ALA A 101 13.98 27.66 -7.75
C ALA A 101 14.61 28.64 -6.74
N LYS A 102 13.92 29.73 -6.42
CA LYS A 102 14.41 30.76 -5.52
C LYS A 102 13.96 30.54 -4.09
N VAL A 103 14.84 30.00 -3.25
CA VAL A 103 14.60 29.83 -1.81
C VAL A 103 14.85 31.12 -1.07
N THR A 104 13.88 31.59 -0.30
CA THR A 104 13.94 32.86 0.45
C THR A 104 13.87 32.71 1.95
N GLU A 105 13.35 31.59 2.44
CA GLU A 105 13.25 31.29 3.87
C GLU A 105 13.40 29.77 4.10
N ILE A 106 14.08 29.40 5.19
CA ILE A 106 14.25 28.04 5.67
C ILE A 106 13.91 28.04 7.16
N SER A 107 13.02 27.12 7.56
CA SER A 107 12.70 26.85 8.95
C SER A 107 12.44 25.36 9.18
N TYR A 108 12.42 24.92 10.43
CA TYR A 108 12.07 23.56 10.77
C TYR A 108 11.24 23.48 12.05
N GLU A 109 10.45 22.41 12.17
CA GLU A 109 9.74 22.01 13.37
C GLU A 109 10.16 20.61 13.78
N ILE A 110 10.27 20.35 15.09
CA ILE A 110 10.42 19.03 15.67
C ILE A 110 9.12 18.69 16.40
N ARG A 111 8.57 17.53 16.10
CA ARG A 111 7.31 17.04 16.68
C ARG A 111 7.46 15.61 17.24
N SER A 112 6.58 15.22 18.16
CA SER A 112 6.37 13.80 18.47
C SER A 112 5.86 13.04 17.23
N LEU A 113 6.08 11.73 17.16
CA LEU A 113 5.67 10.93 15.99
C LEU A 113 4.17 10.98 15.73
N ASP A 114 3.34 10.99 16.78
CA ASP A 114 1.89 11.17 16.73
C ASP A 114 1.46 12.58 16.28
N THR A 115 2.41 13.50 16.10
CA THR A 115 2.23 14.91 15.74
C THR A 115 1.49 15.80 16.76
N GLU A 116 1.00 15.24 17.85
CA GLU A 116 0.23 15.97 18.86
C GLU A 116 1.05 17.06 19.55
N ARG A 117 2.36 16.82 19.76
CA ARG A 117 3.22 17.73 20.49
C ARG A 117 4.30 18.35 19.61
N LYS A 118 4.24 19.68 19.41
CA LYS A 118 5.36 20.45 18.87
C LYS A 118 6.40 20.67 19.93
N ILE A 119 7.65 20.22 19.69
CA ILE A 119 8.77 20.27 20.63
C ILE A 119 9.59 21.53 20.40
N ALA A 120 9.90 21.83 19.13
CA ALA A 120 10.68 23.00 18.75
C ALA A 120 10.23 23.56 17.41
N GLU A 121 10.49 24.84 17.17
CA GLU A 121 10.33 25.52 15.89
C GLU A 121 11.41 26.54 15.76
N THR A 122 12.20 26.54 14.68
CA THR A 122 13.33 27.41 14.49
C THR A 122 13.42 27.88 13.05
N LYS A 123 13.57 29.16 12.87
CA LYS A 123 13.88 29.80 11.59
C LYS A 123 15.40 29.95 11.45
N LEU A 124 15.95 29.45 10.34
CA LEU A 124 17.37 29.59 10.06
C LEU A 124 17.66 31.02 9.58
N ALA A 125 18.66 31.61 10.21
CA ALA A 125 19.16 32.92 9.81
C ALA A 125 20.02 32.83 8.56
N ASP A 126 20.65 33.51 7.99
CA ASP A 126 21.63 33.58 6.92
C ASP A 126 22.03 32.28 6.25
N PHE A 127 21.61 32.07 5.00
CA PHE A 127 22.09 31.05 4.11
C PHE A 127 22.43 31.69 2.75
N ASN A 128 23.27 31.03 1.98
CA ASN A 128 23.65 31.47 0.63
C ASN A 128 23.55 30.29 -0.34
N GLU A 129 23.00 30.58 -1.51
CA GLU A 129 23.01 29.66 -2.63
C GLU A 129 24.34 29.73 -3.37
N ASN A 130 24.90 28.59 -3.69
CA ASN A 130 26.11 28.49 -4.50
C ASN A 130 25.91 27.39 -5.57
N SER A 131 25.88 27.79 -6.84
CA SER A 131 25.76 26.90 -7.98
C SER A 131 24.50 25.98 -7.98
N GLY A 132 23.37 26.46 -7.47
CA GLY A 132 22.13 25.70 -7.37
C GLY A 132 21.99 24.87 -6.10
N GLU A 133 22.89 25.05 -5.12
CA GLU A 133 22.88 24.34 -3.84
C GLU A 133 22.90 25.30 -2.67
N ILE A 134 22.15 24.97 -1.62
CA ILE A 134 22.17 25.68 -0.34
C ILE A 134 22.54 24.69 0.75
N THR A 135 23.63 24.92 1.45
CA THR A 135 24.05 24.12 2.60
C THR A 135 23.72 24.82 3.89
N VAL A 136 23.02 24.15 4.80
CA VAL A 136 22.73 24.63 6.16
C VAL A 136 23.05 23.54 7.18
N SER A 137 23.43 23.91 8.38
CA SER A 137 23.81 22.96 9.43
C SER A 137 23.24 23.45 10.80
N PRO A 138 21.91 23.34 10.99
CA PRO A 138 21.31 23.70 12.25
C PRO A 138 21.76 22.78 13.38
N THR A 139 21.86 23.32 14.60
CA THR A 139 21.96 22.53 15.82
C THR A 139 20.55 22.36 16.38
N LEU A 140 20.06 21.13 16.45
CA LEU A 140 18.73 20.85 16.93
C LEU A 140 18.61 21.01 18.45
N GLU A 141 17.42 21.35 18.92
CA GLU A 141 17.14 21.64 20.32
C GLU A 141 17.45 20.46 21.25
N ASN A 142 17.90 20.75 22.47
CA ASN A 142 18.22 19.76 23.50
C ASN A 142 16.96 19.20 24.20
N LEU A 143 15.89 18.97 23.43
CA LEU A 143 14.61 18.41 23.90
C LEU A 143 14.31 17.04 23.26
N ILE A 144 15.31 16.46 22.58
CA ILE A 144 15.27 15.16 21.95
C ILE A 144 15.83 14.15 22.95
N ASP A 145 15.01 13.23 23.40
CA ASP A 145 15.41 12.12 24.27
C ASP A 145 16.14 11.04 23.45
N ALA A 146 17.17 10.44 24.02
CA ALA A 146 17.87 9.35 23.37
C ALA A 146 16.96 8.10 23.28
N GLY A 147 17.12 7.35 22.20
CA GLY A 147 16.35 6.12 21.93
C GLY A 147 14.92 6.35 21.41
N GLN A 148 14.49 7.62 21.30
CA GLN A 148 13.17 7.97 20.76
C GLN A 148 13.29 8.64 19.40
N GLU A 149 12.41 8.23 18.50
CA GLU A 149 12.24 8.87 17.18
C GLU A 149 11.35 10.11 17.31
N TYR A 150 11.70 11.14 16.56
CA TYR A 150 10.94 12.37 16.43
C TYR A 150 10.74 12.69 14.95
N LEU A 151 9.67 13.40 14.64
CA LEU A 151 9.43 13.92 13.31
C LEU A 151 10.10 15.26 13.14
N LEU A 152 10.84 15.42 12.06
CA LEU A 152 11.40 16.70 11.58
C LEU A 152 10.63 17.15 10.35
N VAL A 153 10.01 18.33 10.44
CA VAL A 153 9.34 18.99 9.32
C VAL A 153 10.19 20.20 8.92
N ILE A 154 10.75 20.18 7.71
CA ILE A 154 11.49 21.29 7.16
C ILE A 154 10.57 22.09 6.25
N LYS A 155 10.60 23.41 6.35
CA LYS A 155 9.78 24.33 5.57
C LYS A 155 10.67 25.24 4.75
N LEU A 156 10.42 25.30 3.46
CA LEU A 156 11.05 26.25 2.55
C LEU A 156 10.00 27.24 2.03
N LEU A 157 10.35 28.50 1.96
CA LEU A 157 9.62 29.46 1.13
C LEU A 157 10.38 29.60 -0.19
N SER A 158 9.86 28.95 -1.23
CA SER A 158 10.45 28.87 -2.57
C SER A 158 9.47 29.40 -3.61
N ASP A 159 9.90 30.36 -4.43
CA ASP A 159 9.09 31.02 -5.47
C ASP A 159 7.70 31.45 -4.96
N GLU A 160 7.67 32.04 -3.75
CA GLU A 160 6.47 32.51 -3.04
C GLU A 160 5.53 31.40 -2.56
N ARG A 161 5.90 30.10 -2.72
CA ARG A 161 5.18 28.94 -2.21
C ARG A 161 5.84 28.41 -0.94
N GLU A 162 5.07 27.99 0.04
CA GLU A 162 5.54 27.27 1.22
C GLU A 162 5.59 25.78 0.90
N LEU A 163 6.77 25.15 1.06
CA LEU A 163 7.02 23.75 0.80
C LEU A 163 7.39 23.04 2.09
N TYR A 164 6.87 21.84 2.29
CA TYR A 164 7.05 21.02 3.47
C TYR A 164 7.80 19.74 3.12
N TYR A 165 8.83 19.39 3.92
CA TYR A 165 9.64 18.19 3.78
C TYR A 165 9.64 17.44 5.09
N TYR A 166 9.59 16.12 5.05
CA TYR A 166 9.39 15.28 6.22
C TYR A 166 10.46 14.22 6.34
N THR A 167 11.01 14.02 7.52
CA THR A 167 11.86 12.89 7.87
C THR A 167 11.79 12.63 9.37
N ARG A 168 12.16 11.44 9.79
CA ARG A 168 12.35 11.14 11.21
C ARG A 168 13.79 11.44 11.62
N ILE A 169 13.99 11.78 12.87
CA ILE A 169 15.30 11.93 13.50
C ILE A 169 15.38 11.05 14.75
N LEU A 170 16.54 10.49 15.00
CA LEU A 170 16.81 9.60 16.14
C LEU A 170 18.16 9.96 16.73
N LEU A 171 18.20 10.19 18.05
CA LEU A 171 19.45 10.18 18.83
C LEU A 171 19.56 8.78 19.47
N PRO A 172 20.42 7.85 19.00
CA PRO A 172 20.51 6.51 19.54
C PRO A 172 20.93 6.53 21.04
N GLU A 173 20.35 5.64 21.87
CA GLU A 173 20.79 5.45 23.26
C GLU A 173 22.13 4.75 23.35
N GLU A 174 22.35 3.78 22.46
CA GLU A 174 23.58 3.03 22.29
C GLU A 174 24.05 3.21 20.85
N ASP A 175 25.33 2.93 20.61
CA ASP A 175 25.84 2.98 19.23
C ASP A 175 25.08 1.98 18.36
N ALA A 176 24.33 2.49 17.39
CA ALA A 176 23.58 1.70 16.42
C ALA A 176 24.48 1.18 15.29
N HIS A 177 25.75 1.55 15.26
CA HIS A 177 26.71 1.18 14.21
C HIS A 177 26.20 1.46 12.79
N ALA A 178 25.44 2.55 12.64
CA ALA A 178 24.83 2.91 11.37
C ALA A 178 25.88 3.23 10.30
N GLN A 179 27.04 3.80 10.69
CA GLN A 179 28.14 4.05 9.77
C GLN A 179 28.72 2.75 9.21
N GLU A 180 29.01 1.79 10.07
CA GLU A 180 29.58 0.50 9.66
C GLU A 180 28.58 -0.27 8.78
N CYS A 181 27.28 -0.20 9.08
CA CYS A 181 26.24 -0.82 8.26
C CYS A 181 26.13 -0.14 6.89
N LEU A 182 26.18 1.19 6.83
CA LEU A 182 26.17 1.91 5.57
C LEU A 182 27.41 1.64 4.73
N ASP A 183 28.59 1.62 5.35
CA ASP A 183 29.84 1.29 4.67
C ASP A 183 29.80 -0.16 4.14
N PHE A 184 29.21 -1.08 4.89
CA PHE A 184 29.00 -2.46 4.42
C PHE A 184 28.08 -2.49 3.19
N ALA A 185 26.91 -1.81 3.22
CA ALA A 185 25.99 -1.76 2.09
C ALA A 185 26.66 -1.19 0.82
N LYS A 186 27.41 -0.09 0.96
CA LYS A 186 28.19 0.51 -0.14
C LYS A 186 29.24 -0.46 -0.68
N ASN A 187 30.02 -1.10 0.19
CA ASN A 187 31.01 -2.07 -0.24
C ASN A 187 30.40 -3.29 -0.92
N PHE A 188 29.22 -3.74 -0.47
CA PHE A 188 28.47 -4.84 -1.08
C PHE A 188 28.04 -4.44 -2.51
N HIS A 189 27.37 -3.28 -2.64
CA HIS A 189 26.95 -2.70 -3.90
C HIS A 189 28.14 -2.54 -4.87
N ASP A 190 29.24 -1.93 -4.41
CA ASP A 190 30.46 -1.76 -5.19
C ASP A 190 31.07 -3.08 -5.65
N ALA A 191 31.07 -4.10 -4.81
CA ALA A 191 31.56 -5.43 -5.16
C ALA A 191 30.69 -6.08 -6.22
N ALA A 192 29.37 -5.97 -6.13
CA ALA A 192 28.43 -6.45 -7.13
C ALA A 192 28.62 -5.73 -8.49
N MET A 193 28.79 -4.40 -8.45
CA MET A 193 28.96 -3.56 -9.66
C MET A 193 30.29 -3.81 -10.36
N ASN A 194 31.36 -4.02 -9.62
CA ASN A 194 32.71 -4.11 -10.17
C ASN A 194 33.18 -5.56 -10.51
N GLY A 195 32.28 -6.54 -10.42
CA GLY A 195 32.57 -7.94 -10.75
C GLY A 195 33.48 -8.61 -9.69
N ASN A 196 33.31 -8.21 -8.42
CA ASN A 196 34.00 -8.79 -7.27
C ASN A 196 33.01 -9.54 -6.35
N GLU A 197 31.96 -10.09 -6.93
CA GLU A 197 30.88 -10.79 -6.25
C GLU A 197 31.36 -12.00 -5.43
N GLU A 198 32.52 -12.60 -5.78
CA GLU A 198 33.11 -13.70 -4.99
C GLU A 198 33.40 -13.29 -3.54
N SER A 199 33.66 -12.00 -3.28
CA SER A 199 33.90 -11.47 -1.92
C SER A 199 32.63 -11.45 -1.06
N LEU A 200 31.46 -11.63 -1.65
CA LEU A 200 30.16 -11.59 -1.00
C LEU A 200 29.68 -12.96 -0.54
N THR A 201 30.43 -14.04 -0.84
CA THR A 201 30.04 -15.44 -0.57
C THR A 201 29.61 -15.68 0.87
N ASP A 202 30.33 -15.09 1.83
CA ASP A 202 30.10 -15.33 3.26
C ASP A 202 28.84 -14.64 3.81
N TYR A 203 28.21 -13.78 3.00
CA TYR A 203 27.00 -13.03 3.37
C TYR A 203 25.73 -13.57 2.72
N MET A 204 25.87 -14.48 1.73
CA MET A 204 24.75 -15.03 1.00
C MET A 204 24.30 -16.38 1.58
N GLU A 205 23.00 -16.61 1.58
CA GLU A 205 22.35 -17.86 2.02
C GLU A 205 21.85 -18.67 0.79
N THR A 206 22.70 -18.82 -0.22
CA THR A 206 22.35 -19.41 -1.52
C THR A 206 21.59 -20.74 -1.38
N SER A 207 20.39 -20.80 -1.94
CA SER A 207 19.51 -21.96 -1.94
C SER A 207 19.39 -22.58 -3.34
N GLU A 208 19.43 -23.93 -3.45
CA GLU A 208 19.18 -24.64 -4.70
C GLU A 208 17.75 -24.46 -5.22
N PHE A 209 16.83 -23.94 -4.39
CA PHE A 209 15.42 -23.72 -4.72
C PHE A 209 15.13 -22.31 -5.22
N SER A 210 16.03 -21.35 -5.06
CA SER A 210 15.87 -19.96 -5.49
C SER A 210 16.17 -19.73 -7.00
N ASN A 211 16.15 -20.80 -7.79
CA ASN A 211 16.60 -20.84 -9.17
C ASN A 211 15.71 -20.09 -10.16
N LYS A 212 15.76 -18.75 -10.12
CA LYS A 212 15.63 -17.93 -11.31
C LYS A 212 16.93 -17.13 -11.41
N ASP A 213 17.88 -17.59 -12.19
CA ASP A 213 19.19 -16.94 -12.39
C ASP A 213 19.08 -15.66 -13.23
N THR A 214 18.36 -14.65 -12.72
CA THR A 214 18.07 -13.41 -13.43
C THR A 214 18.42 -12.18 -12.59
N LEU A 215 18.58 -11.02 -13.24
CA LEU A 215 18.87 -9.75 -12.56
C LEU A 215 17.61 -8.99 -12.13
N GLN A 216 16.44 -9.41 -12.58
CA GLN A 216 15.16 -8.72 -12.30
C GLN A 216 14.79 -8.72 -10.83
N TYR A 217 14.95 -9.86 -10.18
CA TYR A 217 14.67 -10.00 -8.75
C TYR A 217 15.72 -10.90 -8.11
N VAL A 218 16.46 -10.36 -7.19
CA VAL A 218 17.58 -10.99 -6.51
C VAL A 218 17.33 -10.92 -5.01
N THR A 219 17.62 -11.99 -4.29
CA THR A 219 17.48 -12.07 -2.83
C THR A 219 18.76 -12.57 -2.17
N ILE A 220 18.79 -12.59 -0.85
CA ILE A 220 19.90 -13.16 -0.07
C ILE A 220 20.17 -14.64 -0.42
N GLU A 221 19.17 -15.36 -0.95
CA GLU A 221 19.31 -16.77 -1.37
C GLU A 221 19.83 -16.94 -2.78
N SER A 222 19.96 -15.86 -3.54
CA SER A 222 20.35 -15.89 -4.94
C SER A 222 21.84 -16.27 -5.14
N SER A 223 22.17 -16.72 -6.34
CA SER A 223 23.55 -17.07 -6.67
C SER A 223 24.42 -15.81 -6.84
N LEU A 224 25.74 -15.95 -6.68
CA LEU A 224 26.68 -14.83 -6.90
C LEU A 224 26.62 -14.27 -8.32
N SER A 225 26.29 -15.09 -9.32
CA SER A 225 26.12 -14.64 -10.71
C SER A 225 24.92 -13.72 -10.91
N GLN A 226 23.88 -13.86 -10.06
CA GLN A 226 22.70 -12.97 -10.04
C GLN A 226 22.99 -11.68 -9.27
N ILE A 227 23.75 -11.77 -8.16
CA ILE A 227 24.17 -10.60 -7.38
C ILE A 227 25.00 -9.65 -8.23
N GLY A 228 25.98 -10.19 -8.98
CA GLY A 228 26.89 -9.41 -9.80
C GLY A 228 26.25 -8.85 -11.08
N TRP A 229 26.68 -7.66 -11.49
CA TRP A 229 26.22 -6.99 -12.71
C TRP A 229 27.05 -7.34 -13.97
N LYS A 230 28.03 -8.23 -13.83
CA LYS A 230 28.98 -8.57 -14.91
C LYS A 230 28.31 -9.00 -16.23
N ASN A 231 27.21 -9.71 -16.15
CA ASN A 231 26.49 -10.22 -17.32
C ASN A 231 25.51 -9.19 -17.94
N PHE A 232 25.25 -8.07 -17.26
CA PHE A 232 24.32 -7.05 -17.73
C PHE A 232 24.84 -6.27 -18.95
N ASP A 233 26.15 -6.12 -19.10
CA ASP A 233 26.82 -5.33 -20.16
C ASP A 233 26.34 -3.87 -20.19
N GLY A 234 26.23 -3.24 -19.03
CA GLY A 234 25.78 -1.88 -18.87
C GLY A 234 26.52 -1.15 -17.75
N VAL A 235 26.10 0.06 -17.47
CA VAL A 235 26.69 0.92 -16.44
C VAL A 235 25.60 1.58 -15.60
N GLN A 236 25.94 1.91 -14.37
CA GLN A 236 25.10 2.72 -13.48
C GLN A 236 25.08 4.18 -13.95
N VAL A 237 23.94 4.84 -13.80
CA VAL A 237 23.73 6.24 -14.12
C VAL A 237 23.76 7.05 -12.82
N GLY A 238 24.78 7.85 -12.64
CA GLY A 238 24.98 8.65 -11.41
C GLY A 238 25.29 7.81 -10.17
N ASP A 239 25.28 8.46 -9.02
CA ASP A 239 25.41 7.81 -7.72
C ASP A 239 24.06 7.35 -7.21
N PRO A 240 23.96 6.28 -6.38
CA PRO A 240 22.70 5.85 -5.82
C PRO A 240 22.14 6.89 -4.85
N VAL A 241 20.83 7.10 -4.89
CA VAL A 241 20.09 7.79 -3.82
C VAL A 241 19.94 6.82 -2.66
N ILE A 242 20.51 7.16 -1.51
CA ILE A 242 20.57 6.30 -0.32
C ILE A 242 19.52 6.75 0.68
N SER A 243 18.66 5.84 1.13
CA SER A 243 17.68 6.08 2.19
C SER A 243 17.94 5.18 3.38
N LEU A 244 18.02 5.78 4.57
CA LEU A 244 18.07 5.07 5.85
C LEU A 244 16.63 4.91 6.34
N THR A 245 16.07 3.72 6.34
CA THR A 245 14.64 3.48 6.63
C THR A 245 14.39 3.04 8.06
N ASP A 246 15.34 2.31 8.67
CA ASP A 246 15.31 1.96 10.10
C ASP A 246 16.72 1.95 10.69
N ILE A 247 16.85 2.44 11.91
CA ILE A 247 18.14 2.51 12.64
C ILE A 247 17.93 1.99 14.07
N GLY A 248 18.71 1.00 14.45
CA GLY A 248 18.64 0.41 15.77
C GLY A 248 19.86 -0.39 16.13
N SER A 249 20.01 -0.70 17.41
CA SER A 249 21.13 -1.51 17.92
C SER A 249 21.12 -2.97 17.41
N ASN A 250 19.96 -3.45 16.93
CA ASN A 250 19.80 -4.82 16.45
C ASN A 250 20.02 -4.98 14.96
N TYR A 251 19.66 -3.96 14.19
CA TYR A 251 19.86 -3.89 12.75
C TYR A 251 19.66 -2.45 12.27
N ASN A 252 20.17 -2.20 11.06
CA ASN A 252 19.87 -1.01 10.27
C ASN A 252 19.29 -1.46 8.93
N ALA A 253 18.30 -0.72 8.40
CA ALA A 253 17.72 -0.96 7.09
C ALA A 253 18.05 0.21 6.15
N ILE A 254 18.53 -0.11 4.96
CA ILE A 254 19.09 0.84 3.99
C ILE A 254 18.55 0.48 2.61
N VAL A 255 18.10 1.49 1.86
CA VAL A 255 17.63 1.32 0.49
C VAL A 255 18.47 2.18 -0.45
N PHE A 256 18.87 1.61 -1.58
CA PHE A 256 19.54 2.32 -2.67
C PHE A 256 18.59 2.36 -3.86
N HIS A 257 18.33 3.55 -4.39
CA HIS A 257 17.64 3.73 -5.66
C HIS A 257 18.64 4.26 -6.70
N TYR A 258 18.71 3.60 -7.84
CA TYR A 258 19.57 4.02 -8.94
C TYR A 258 19.06 3.53 -10.29
N GLN A 259 19.63 4.06 -11.35
CA GLN A 259 19.35 3.57 -12.71
C GLN A 259 20.54 2.84 -13.29
N MET A 260 20.24 1.79 -14.05
CA MET A 260 21.21 1.13 -14.92
C MET A 260 20.89 1.47 -16.37
N GLN A 261 21.91 1.61 -17.19
CA GLN A 261 21.76 1.77 -18.63
C GLN A 261 22.63 0.78 -19.39
N ARG A 262 22.12 0.31 -20.53
CA ARG A 262 22.92 -0.50 -21.47
C ARG A 262 22.62 -0.13 -22.91
N GLY A 263 23.58 -0.42 -23.81
CA GLY A 263 23.37 -0.30 -25.26
C GLY A 263 22.80 -1.57 -25.84
N SER A 264 21.65 -1.50 -26.52
CA SER A 264 21.04 -2.63 -27.22
C SER A 264 20.65 -2.22 -28.65
N GLY A 265 21.12 -2.95 -29.67
CA GLY A 265 20.73 -2.68 -31.04
C GLY A 265 21.04 -1.28 -31.61
N GLY A 266 21.92 -0.52 -30.97
CA GLY A 266 22.21 0.88 -31.29
C GLY A 266 21.33 1.91 -30.60
N GLN A 267 20.54 1.48 -29.60
CA GLN A 267 19.68 2.28 -28.72
C GLN A 267 20.17 2.14 -27.29
N THR A 268 19.72 3.02 -26.39
CA THR A 268 20.02 2.94 -24.95
C THR A 268 18.76 2.51 -24.22
N GLU A 269 18.86 1.48 -23.40
CA GLU A 269 17.82 1.01 -22.50
C GLU A 269 18.15 1.50 -21.09
N TYR A 270 17.12 1.85 -20.31
CA TYR A 270 17.21 2.27 -18.91
C TYR A 270 16.41 1.34 -18.02
N TYR A 271 16.93 1.09 -16.81
CA TYR A 271 16.32 0.22 -15.82
C TYR A 271 16.37 0.91 -14.48
N ASN A 272 15.23 1.04 -13.83
CA ASN A 272 15.14 1.49 -12.43
C ASN A 272 15.45 0.31 -11.53
N VAL A 273 16.29 0.54 -10.53
CA VAL A 273 16.74 -0.48 -9.59
C VAL A 273 16.51 0.01 -8.17
N GLU A 274 15.89 -0.82 -7.37
CA GLU A 274 15.82 -0.69 -5.91
C GLU A 274 16.62 -1.82 -5.28
N GLU A 275 17.48 -1.49 -4.33
CA GLU A 275 18.34 -2.45 -3.64
C GLU A 275 18.22 -2.23 -2.13
N TYR A 276 17.69 -3.23 -1.41
CA TYR A 276 17.41 -3.19 0.01
C TYR A 276 18.39 -4.03 0.80
N PHE A 277 18.83 -3.48 1.93
CA PHE A 277 19.75 -4.12 2.86
C PHE A 277 19.20 -4.05 4.28
N LYS A 278 19.14 -5.18 4.97
CA LYS A 278 18.94 -5.27 6.42
C LYS A 278 20.18 -5.86 7.06
N ILE A 279 20.90 -5.06 7.83
CA ILE A 279 22.24 -5.36 8.27
C ILE A 279 22.33 -5.27 9.79
N ARG A 280 22.98 -6.24 10.40
CA ARG A 280 23.34 -6.21 11.82
C ARG A 280 24.85 -6.15 11.97
N TYR A 281 25.30 -5.19 12.78
CA TYR A 281 26.70 -5.11 13.18
C TYR A 281 27.10 -6.25 14.14
N GLY A 282 28.31 -6.76 13.97
CA GLY A 282 28.98 -7.67 14.92
C GLY A 282 30.44 -7.32 14.96
N GLU A 283 31.09 -7.43 16.16
CA GLU A 283 32.48 -7.03 16.34
C GLU A 283 33.46 -7.77 15.42
N ASP A 284 33.18 -9.04 15.14
CA ASP A 284 34.05 -9.89 14.31
C ASP A 284 33.53 -10.07 12.88
N HIS A 285 32.22 -9.81 12.62
CA HIS A 285 31.58 -10.08 11.34
C HIS A 285 30.28 -9.26 11.19
N MET A 286 30.06 -8.70 10.00
CA MET A 286 28.78 -8.07 9.64
C MET A 286 27.80 -9.16 9.22
N TYR A 287 26.54 -9.03 9.61
CA TYR A 287 25.47 -9.98 9.26
C TYR A 287 24.50 -9.31 8.31
N LEU A 288 24.41 -9.82 7.10
CA LEU A 288 23.33 -9.49 6.18
C LEU A 288 22.12 -10.34 6.60
N LEU A 289 21.09 -9.70 7.14
CA LEU A 289 19.90 -10.38 7.66
C LEU A 289 18.85 -10.58 6.56
N ASP A 290 18.81 -9.62 5.63
CA ASP A 290 17.96 -9.65 4.46
C ASP A 290 18.58 -8.80 3.36
N TYR A 291 18.38 -9.22 2.13
CA TYR A 291 18.79 -8.52 0.94
C TYR A 291 17.85 -8.83 -0.21
N HIS A 292 17.36 -7.82 -0.86
CA HIS A 292 16.71 -7.99 -2.14
C HIS A 292 17.02 -6.82 -3.07
N ARG A 293 16.98 -7.11 -4.37
CA ARG A 293 17.14 -6.13 -5.42
C ARG A 293 16.13 -6.40 -6.51
N SER A 294 15.37 -5.40 -6.88
CA SER A 294 14.43 -5.43 -8.01
C SER A 294 14.91 -4.53 -9.14
N MET A 295 14.59 -4.91 -10.36
CA MET A 295 14.93 -4.15 -11.56
C MET A 295 13.74 -4.13 -12.51
N GLU A 296 13.34 -2.93 -12.95
CA GLU A 296 12.27 -2.72 -13.90
C GLU A 296 12.76 -1.87 -15.08
N GLN A 297 12.46 -2.30 -16.30
CA GLN A 297 12.85 -1.57 -17.51
C GLN A 297 11.95 -0.35 -17.72
N VAL A 298 12.55 0.81 -17.99
CA VAL A 298 11.83 2.01 -18.44
C VAL A 298 11.46 1.84 -19.90
N LEU A 299 10.18 1.79 -20.21
CA LEU A 299 9.71 1.59 -21.56
C LEU A 299 10.00 2.84 -22.42
N ILE A 300 10.66 2.63 -23.55
CA ILE A 300 10.86 3.67 -24.55
C ILE A 300 10.04 3.29 -25.79
N PRO A 301 8.97 4.00 -26.13
CA PRO A 301 8.03 3.62 -27.19
C PRO A 301 8.69 3.31 -28.55
N THR A 302 9.76 4.03 -28.89
CA THR A 302 10.48 3.83 -30.14
C THR A 302 11.29 2.53 -30.19
N GLN A 303 11.44 1.82 -29.08
CA GLN A 303 12.20 0.57 -28.97
C GLN A 303 11.29 -0.67 -28.94
N ILE A 304 9.98 -0.47 -28.82
CA ILE A 304 9.02 -1.58 -28.74
C ILE A 304 8.92 -2.28 -30.10
N THR A 305 8.90 -3.59 -30.04
CA THR A 305 8.67 -4.45 -31.21
C THR A 305 7.42 -5.28 -31.02
N VAL A 306 6.69 -5.47 -32.11
CA VAL A 306 5.62 -6.46 -32.18
C VAL A 306 6.15 -7.65 -32.96
N ASN A 307 6.06 -8.82 -32.37
CA ASN A 307 6.45 -10.08 -32.98
C ASN A 307 5.25 -11.03 -32.97
N ASP A 308 4.79 -11.44 -34.14
CA ASP A 308 3.55 -12.20 -34.34
C ASP A 308 2.35 -11.51 -33.65
N ASN A 309 1.84 -12.08 -32.55
CA ASN A 309 0.72 -11.55 -31.77
C ASN A 309 1.16 -11.00 -30.39
N MET A 310 2.45 -10.74 -30.22
CA MET A 310 3.03 -10.31 -28.93
C MET A 310 3.64 -8.92 -29.03
N ILE A 311 3.34 -8.10 -28.01
CA ILE A 311 3.99 -6.82 -27.80
C ILE A 311 4.90 -6.98 -26.59
N SER A 312 6.21 -6.94 -26.80
CA SER A 312 7.16 -6.95 -25.69
C SER A 312 7.11 -5.61 -24.96
N VAL A 313 6.83 -5.66 -23.66
CA VAL A 313 6.81 -4.47 -22.79
C VAL A 313 8.05 -4.37 -21.91
N GLY A 314 9.00 -5.28 -22.12
CA GLY A 314 10.28 -5.26 -21.42
C GLY A 314 10.30 -6.05 -20.12
N VAL A 315 11.34 -5.80 -19.32
CA VAL A 315 11.52 -6.44 -18.01
C VAL A 315 10.59 -5.76 -17.01
N THR A 316 9.55 -6.47 -16.61
CA THR A 316 8.57 -6.02 -15.63
C THR A 316 7.87 -7.22 -14.97
N ASP A 317 7.11 -6.99 -13.90
CA ASP A 317 6.35 -8.03 -13.22
C ASP A 317 5.22 -8.56 -14.12
N SER A 318 4.97 -9.86 -14.07
CA SER A 318 3.82 -10.52 -14.70
C SER A 318 2.45 -10.04 -14.17
N ASN A 319 2.44 -9.37 -13.01
CA ASN A 319 1.26 -8.77 -12.40
C ASN A 319 0.99 -7.32 -12.87
N MET A 320 1.65 -6.86 -13.94
CA MET A 320 1.43 -5.51 -14.47
C MET A 320 -0.05 -5.20 -14.72
N THR A 321 -0.45 -3.96 -14.46
CA THR A 321 -1.82 -3.51 -14.70
C THR A 321 -2.08 -3.32 -16.19
N TYR A 322 -3.10 -3.97 -16.73
CA TYR A 322 -3.57 -3.77 -18.09
C TYR A 322 -5.09 -3.91 -18.21
N LEU A 323 -5.65 -3.31 -19.25
CA LEU A 323 -7.05 -3.41 -19.60
C LEU A 323 -7.21 -3.42 -21.13
N SER A 324 -8.08 -4.25 -21.68
CA SER A 324 -8.33 -4.30 -23.12
C SER A 324 -9.80 -4.04 -23.43
N ASN A 325 -10.08 -3.58 -24.65
CA ASN A 325 -11.45 -3.56 -25.15
C ASN A 325 -11.98 -4.99 -25.33
N GLU A 326 -13.30 -5.17 -25.53
CA GLU A 326 -13.93 -6.50 -25.63
C GLU A 326 -13.35 -7.34 -26.78
N THR A 327 -12.99 -6.70 -27.89
CA THR A 327 -12.40 -7.39 -29.04
C THR A 327 -10.93 -7.73 -28.88
N GLY A 328 -10.23 -7.22 -27.87
CA GLY A 328 -8.81 -7.40 -27.67
C GLY A 328 -7.92 -6.72 -28.71
N SER A 329 -8.48 -5.80 -29.51
CA SER A 329 -7.75 -5.08 -30.55
C SER A 329 -7.03 -3.83 -30.04
N ILE A 330 -7.40 -3.37 -28.85
CA ILE A 330 -6.79 -2.22 -28.17
C ILE A 330 -6.49 -2.65 -26.73
N VAL A 331 -5.29 -2.35 -26.27
CA VAL A 331 -4.86 -2.63 -24.90
C VAL A 331 -4.19 -1.41 -24.31
N ALA A 332 -4.59 -1.03 -23.11
CA ALA A 332 -3.92 -0.07 -22.26
C ALA A 332 -3.14 -0.82 -21.17
N PHE A 333 -1.94 -0.36 -20.84
CA PHE A 333 -1.11 -0.98 -19.81
C PHE A 333 -0.21 0.02 -19.10
N VAL A 334 0.11 -0.28 -17.86
CA VAL A 334 0.99 0.54 -17.01
C VAL A 334 2.34 -0.15 -16.88
N GLN A 335 3.41 0.59 -17.14
CA GLN A 335 4.76 0.08 -17.01
C GLN A 335 5.68 1.17 -16.49
N ALA A 336 6.45 0.87 -15.44
CA ALA A 336 7.37 1.79 -14.75
C ALA A 336 6.73 3.17 -14.46
N GLY A 337 5.48 3.19 -13.95
CA GLY A 337 4.78 4.42 -13.59
C GLY A 337 4.26 5.27 -14.77
N SER A 338 4.22 4.72 -15.98
CA SER A 338 3.66 5.39 -17.18
C SER A 338 2.56 4.56 -17.81
N LEU A 339 1.57 5.23 -18.43
CA LEU A 339 0.43 4.61 -19.09
C LEU A 339 0.59 4.66 -20.61
N TYR A 340 0.41 3.52 -21.23
CA TYR A 340 0.47 3.34 -22.69
C TYR A 340 -0.82 2.74 -23.23
N GLU A 341 -1.20 3.12 -24.47
CA GLU A 341 -2.25 2.48 -25.27
C GLU A 341 -1.64 1.91 -26.55
N TYR A 342 -1.84 0.64 -26.79
CA TYR A 342 -1.53 0.04 -28.09
C TYR A 342 -2.81 -0.28 -28.86
N ASN A 343 -2.91 0.25 -30.06
CA ASN A 343 -4.01 0.00 -31.00
C ASN A 343 -3.50 -0.81 -32.20
N GLN A 344 -3.91 -2.06 -32.26
CA GLN A 344 -3.52 -2.99 -33.32
C GLN A 344 -3.98 -2.53 -34.72
N ASN A 345 -5.19 -1.95 -34.83
CA ASN A 345 -5.76 -1.56 -36.12
C ASN A 345 -4.96 -0.43 -36.79
N SER A 346 -4.49 0.53 -36.00
CA SER A 346 -3.64 1.64 -36.46
C SER A 346 -2.16 1.29 -36.44
N LYS A 347 -1.77 0.18 -35.77
CA LYS A 347 -0.38 -0.20 -35.45
C LYS A 347 0.35 0.93 -34.76
N GLU A 348 -0.27 1.48 -33.71
CA GLU A 348 0.22 2.66 -33.01
C GLU A 348 0.28 2.42 -31.51
N LEU A 349 1.39 2.82 -30.89
CA LEU A 349 1.58 2.91 -29.47
C LEU A 349 1.55 4.39 -29.07
N THR A 350 0.65 4.74 -28.19
CA THR A 350 0.51 6.09 -27.65
C THR A 350 0.97 6.07 -26.17
N GLU A 351 1.91 6.92 -25.80
CA GLU A 351 2.14 7.26 -24.40
C GLU A 351 1.01 8.20 -23.96
N VAL A 352 0.15 7.69 -23.08
CA VAL A 352 -1.07 8.39 -22.64
C VAL A 352 -0.76 9.32 -21.48
N PHE A 353 0.05 8.83 -20.52
CA PHE A 353 0.46 9.60 -19.34
C PHE A 353 1.84 9.16 -18.85
N SER A 354 2.68 10.14 -18.53
CA SER A 354 3.97 9.93 -17.87
C SER A 354 4.37 11.21 -17.14
N PHE A 355 4.96 11.09 -15.94
CA PHE A 355 5.65 12.22 -15.30
C PHE A 355 7.05 12.46 -15.87
N ARG A 356 7.60 11.48 -16.59
CA ARG A 356 8.92 11.60 -17.20
C ARG A 356 8.90 12.57 -18.36
N GLY A 357 9.80 13.54 -18.31
CA GLY A 357 10.05 14.47 -19.42
C GLY A 357 11.07 13.93 -20.42
N SER A 358 11.77 14.84 -21.08
CA SER A 358 12.82 14.49 -22.06
C SER A 358 14.08 13.92 -21.39
N ASP A 359 14.32 14.22 -20.13
CA ASP A 359 15.41 13.65 -19.31
C ASP A 359 14.90 12.46 -18.52
N LEU A 360 15.18 11.26 -18.99
CA LEU A 360 14.81 10.01 -18.35
C LEU A 360 15.61 9.72 -17.06
N THR A 361 16.59 10.56 -16.74
CA THR A 361 17.48 10.37 -15.59
C THR A 361 17.21 11.37 -14.46
N ASP A 362 16.27 12.31 -14.62
CA ASP A 362 15.88 13.25 -13.56
C ASP A 362 15.26 12.48 -12.37
N PRO A 363 15.88 12.47 -11.18
CA PRO A 363 15.39 11.70 -10.04
C PRO A 363 14.01 12.19 -9.56
N ARG A 364 13.66 13.47 -9.77
CA ARG A 364 12.38 14.03 -9.36
C ARG A 364 11.21 13.45 -10.15
N THR A 365 11.37 13.32 -11.48
CA THR A 365 10.34 12.73 -12.36
C THR A 365 10.31 11.20 -12.30
N ASN A 366 11.41 10.56 -11.85
CA ASN A 366 11.50 9.12 -11.60
C ASN A 366 11.12 8.72 -10.17
N TYR A 367 10.69 9.68 -9.32
CA TYR A 367 10.26 9.37 -7.96
C TYR A 367 9.06 8.41 -7.98
N GLY A 368 9.24 7.24 -7.35
CA GLY A 368 8.34 6.08 -7.50
C GLY A 368 7.06 6.15 -6.66
N GLU A 369 6.80 7.24 -5.93
CA GLU A 369 5.70 7.36 -4.97
C GLU A 369 4.35 7.70 -5.65
N HIS A 370 4.06 7.05 -6.78
CA HIS A 370 2.78 7.15 -7.48
C HIS A 370 2.46 5.84 -8.23
N ASN A 371 1.19 5.65 -8.56
CA ASN A 371 0.75 4.53 -9.38
C ASN A 371 -0.44 4.95 -10.25
N ILE A 372 -0.78 4.12 -11.25
CA ILE A 372 -1.88 4.36 -12.19
C ILE A 372 -2.83 3.18 -12.16
N ARG A 373 -4.13 3.46 -12.03
CA ARG A 373 -5.20 2.46 -12.10
C ARG A 373 -6.13 2.75 -13.28
N LEU A 374 -6.32 1.76 -14.14
CA LEU A 374 -7.28 1.80 -15.24
C LEU A 374 -8.68 1.50 -14.69
N LEU A 375 -9.67 2.29 -15.06
CA LEU A 375 -11.06 2.13 -14.64
C LEU A 375 -11.89 1.41 -15.71
N ASN A 376 -11.80 1.88 -16.95
CA ASN A 376 -12.50 1.31 -18.08
C ASN A 376 -11.78 1.60 -19.40
N ILE A 377 -12.14 0.89 -20.46
CA ILE A 377 -11.74 1.15 -21.83
C ILE A 377 -12.88 0.74 -22.78
N ASP A 378 -13.23 1.59 -23.72
CA ASP A 378 -14.26 1.28 -24.70
C ASP A 378 -13.69 0.65 -25.98
N GLU A 379 -14.57 0.29 -26.95
CA GLU A 379 -14.15 -0.32 -28.22
C GLU A 379 -13.30 0.62 -29.11
N SER A 380 -13.29 1.91 -28.86
CA SER A 380 -12.46 2.88 -29.59
C SER A 380 -11.08 3.11 -28.95
N GLY A 381 -10.86 2.61 -27.71
CA GLY A 381 -9.67 2.86 -26.90
C GLY A 381 -9.79 4.08 -25.99
N THR A 382 -10.94 4.77 -26.00
CA THR A 382 -11.23 5.83 -25.04
C THR A 382 -11.33 5.22 -23.66
N MET A 383 -10.64 5.79 -22.66
CA MET A 383 -10.53 5.21 -21.33
C MET A 383 -10.57 6.26 -20.23
N ASP A 384 -10.99 5.82 -19.05
CA ASP A 384 -10.84 6.55 -17.81
C ASP A 384 -9.79 5.89 -16.93
N PHE A 385 -8.93 6.68 -16.32
CA PHE A 385 -7.87 6.20 -15.44
C PHE A 385 -7.59 7.18 -14.30
N VAL A 386 -6.96 6.68 -13.27
CA VAL A 386 -6.59 7.45 -12.09
C VAL A 386 -5.08 7.37 -11.90
N VAL A 387 -4.44 8.52 -11.68
CA VAL A 387 -3.08 8.62 -11.15
C VAL A 387 -3.20 8.95 -9.68
N TYR A 388 -2.59 8.18 -8.79
CA TYR A 388 -2.68 8.43 -7.36
C TYR A 388 -1.32 8.33 -6.67
N GLY A 389 -1.15 9.09 -5.60
CA GLY A 389 0.11 9.25 -4.88
C GLY A 389 0.68 10.64 -5.00
N TYR A 390 1.98 10.74 -5.02
CA TYR A 390 2.71 12.00 -5.16
C TYR A 390 2.79 12.43 -6.63
N MET A 391 2.44 13.69 -6.89
CA MET A 391 2.48 14.26 -8.24
C MET A 391 3.86 14.86 -8.50
N ASN A 392 4.66 14.17 -9.31
CA ASN A 392 6.06 14.48 -9.55
C ASN A 392 6.28 15.79 -10.33
N SER A 393 5.28 16.19 -11.13
CA SER A 393 5.36 17.38 -11.99
C SER A 393 3.97 17.86 -12.41
N GLY A 394 3.88 18.94 -13.15
CA GLY A 394 2.64 19.50 -13.68
C GLY A 394 1.91 20.43 -12.69
N SER A 395 0.62 20.70 -12.93
CA SER A 395 -0.17 21.65 -12.13
C SER A 395 -0.35 21.26 -10.67
N HIS A 396 -0.22 19.96 -10.37
CA HIS A 396 -0.34 19.40 -9.01
C HIS A 396 1.00 18.98 -8.41
N GLU A 397 2.13 19.39 -9.01
CA GLU A 397 3.46 19.08 -8.48
C GLU A 397 3.56 19.33 -6.97
N GLY A 398 4.05 18.34 -6.22
CA GLY A 398 4.19 18.38 -4.78
C GLY A 398 2.88 18.19 -4.00
N GLN A 399 1.80 17.79 -4.63
CA GLN A 399 0.60 17.33 -3.94
C GLN A 399 0.57 15.79 -3.91
N CYS A 400 -0.01 15.25 -2.86
CA CYS A 400 -0.41 13.85 -2.81
C CYS A 400 -1.93 13.78 -2.97
N GLY A 401 -2.42 12.85 -3.78
CA GLY A 401 -3.85 12.75 -4.04
C GLY A 401 -4.21 11.76 -5.12
N ILE A 402 -5.38 11.96 -5.68
CA ILE A 402 -6.02 11.08 -6.66
C ILE A 402 -6.46 11.95 -7.82
N ASP A 403 -5.82 11.77 -8.96
CA ASP A 403 -6.05 12.55 -10.17
C ASP A 403 -6.79 11.71 -11.22
N LEU A 404 -8.02 12.07 -11.53
CA LEU A 404 -8.90 11.36 -12.45
C LEU A 404 -8.81 11.96 -13.85
N PHE A 405 -8.49 11.12 -14.81
CA PHE A 405 -8.36 11.48 -16.22
C PHE A 405 -9.35 10.76 -17.13
N HIS A 406 -9.78 11.46 -18.15
CA HIS A 406 -10.46 10.92 -19.32
C HIS A 406 -9.56 11.04 -20.55
N TYR A 407 -9.22 9.93 -21.18
CA TYR A 407 -8.44 9.89 -22.42
C TYR A 407 -9.34 9.63 -23.63
N ASP A 408 -9.36 10.56 -24.57
CA ASP A 408 -9.98 10.41 -25.88
C ASP A 408 -8.95 9.86 -26.88
N SER A 409 -9.10 8.60 -27.26
CA SER A 409 -8.16 7.91 -28.16
C SER A 409 -8.15 8.51 -29.57
N ALA A 410 -9.28 9.06 -30.06
CA ALA A 410 -9.37 9.65 -31.39
C ALA A 410 -8.68 11.03 -31.47
N GLU A 411 -8.79 11.83 -30.43
CA GLU A 411 -8.11 13.13 -30.30
C GLU A 411 -6.70 12.99 -29.71
N LYS A 412 -6.35 11.83 -29.12
CA LYS A 412 -5.12 11.58 -28.35
C LYS A 412 -4.92 12.65 -27.28
N LEU A 413 -5.90 12.81 -26.45
CA LEU A 413 -5.96 13.84 -25.45
C LEU A 413 -6.41 13.27 -24.13
N ALA A 414 -5.54 13.30 -23.12
CA ALA A 414 -5.89 13.02 -21.73
C ALA A 414 -6.28 14.33 -21.04
N LYS A 415 -7.50 14.37 -20.52
CA LYS A 415 -8.05 15.52 -19.83
C LYS A 415 -8.32 15.19 -18.38
N GLU A 416 -7.73 15.95 -17.47
CA GLU A 416 -8.06 15.91 -16.07
C GLU A 416 -9.53 16.24 -15.83
N GLN A 417 -10.21 15.39 -15.06
CA GLN A 417 -11.61 15.58 -14.71
C GLN A 417 -11.76 16.12 -13.29
N ALA A 418 -10.98 15.60 -12.35
CA ALA A 418 -11.01 16.01 -10.95
C ALA A 418 -9.71 15.61 -10.26
N PHE A 419 -9.26 16.43 -9.32
CA PHE A 419 -8.17 16.11 -8.40
C PHE A 419 -8.69 16.08 -6.97
N ILE A 420 -8.57 14.92 -6.29
CA ILE A 420 -8.92 14.73 -4.89
C ILE A 420 -7.63 14.78 -4.08
N ALA A 421 -7.41 15.89 -3.37
CA ALA A 421 -6.21 16.06 -2.57
C ALA A 421 -6.25 15.23 -1.29
N SER A 422 -5.12 14.63 -0.92
CA SER A 422 -4.92 13.87 0.30
C SER A 422 -3.80 14.46 1.15
N THR A 423 -3.92 14.31 2.47
CA THR A 423 -2.85 14.61 3.43
C THR A 423 -2.05 13.37 3.85
N LYS A 424 -2.41 12.20 3.32
CA LYS A 424 -1.72 10.93 3.58
C LYS A 424 -0.60 10.69 2.59
N SER A 425 0.44 9.99 3.03
CA SER A 425 1.53 9.56 2.15
C SER A 425 1.03 8.60 1.07
N TYR A 426 1.79 8.46 -0.03
CA TYR A 426 1.52 7.47 -1.07
C TYR A 426 1.39 6.06 -0.49
N GLN A 427 2.25 5.66 0.44
CA GLN A 427 2.26 4.33 1.03
C GLN A 427 0.91 3.99 1.69
N ILE A 428 0.37 4.94 2.43
CA ILE A 428 -0.95 4.77 3.07
C ILE A 428 -2.08 4.81 2.05
N LEU A 429 -2.01 5.71 1.07
CA LEU A 429 -2.98 5.74 -0.02
C LEU A 429 -2.96 4.42 -0.79
N ASN A 430 -1.80 3.93 -1.17
CA ASN A 430 -1.65 2.69 -1.92
C ASN A 430 -2.19 1.48 -1.15
N ALA A 431 -1.92 1.39 0.16
CA ALA A 431 -2.42 0.32 1.02
C ALA A 431 -3.95 0.36 1.21
N GLY A 432 -4.56 1.57 1.23
CA GLY A 432 -6.01 1.76 1.39
C GLY A 432 -6.79 1.89 0.09
N PHE A 433 -6.10 2.05 -1.04
CA PHE A 433 -6.70 2.46 -2.32
C PHE A 433 -7.28 1.30 -3.15
N SER A 434 -7.05 0.07 -2.75
CA SER A 434 -7.47 -1.12 -3.48
C SER A 434 -8.99 -1.38 -3.42
N GLU A 435 -9.73 -0.66 -2.55
CA GLU A 435 -11.06 -1.10 -2.16
C GLU A 435 -12.13 -0.72 -3.19
N LEU A 436 -12.34 0.55 -3.52
CA LEU A 436 -13.36 0.95 -4.48
C LEU A 436 -12.99 2.19 -5.25
N LEU A 437 -12.96 2.03 -6.57
CA LEU A 437 -12.92 3.11 -7.55
C LEU A 437 -13.85 2.74 -8.70
N TYR A 438 -14.87 3.55 -8.96
CA TYR A 438 -15.82 3.30 -10.04
C TYR A 438 -16.29 4.61 -10.66
N GLN A 439 -16.28 4.69 -11.98
CA GLN A 439 -16.87 5.79 -12.73
C GLN A 439 -18.09 5.28 -13.47
N SER A 440 -19.26 5.86 -13.15
CA SER A 440 -20.49 5.52 -13.83
C SER A 440 -20.62 6.24 -15.18
N THR A 441 -21.40 5.67 -16.10
CA THR A 441 -21.72 6.30 -17.40
C THR A 441 -22.48 7.61 -17.25
N ASN A 442 -23.07 7.86 -16.09
CA ASN A 442 -23.80 9.09 -15.77
C ASN A 442 -22.90 10.26 -15.33
N GLY A 443 -21.57 10.06 -15.28
CA GLY A 443 -20.60 11.08 -14.89
C GLY A 443 -20.43 11.23 -13.36
N ASN A 444 -20.76 10.20 -12.59
CA ASN A 444 -20.45 10.14 -11.16
C ASN A 444 -19.21 9.28 -10.96
N PHE A 445 -18.34 9.74 -10.06
CA PHE A 445 -17.18 8.98 -9.62
C PHE A 445 -17.36 8.56 -8.16
N TYR A 446 -17.15 7.28 -7.87
CA TYR A 446 -17.30 6.70 -6.54
C TYR A 446 -15.95 6.22 -6.04
N ILE A 447 -15.63 6.57 -4.81
CA ILE A 447 -14.38 6.20 -4.16
C ILE A 447 -14.60 5.86 -2.69
N MET A 448 -13.93 4.81 -2.20
CA MET A 448 -13.86 4.48 -0.79
C MET A 448 -12.56 5.01 -0.20
N ILE A 449 -12.66 5.88 0.80
CA ILE A 449 -11.51 6.42 1.55
C ILE A 449 -11.81 6.29 3.03
N ASP A 450 -10.94 5.60 3.78
CA ASP A 450 -11.04 5.45 5.25
C ASP A 450 -12.43 5.02 5.74
N GLY A 451 -13.05 4.04 5.06
CA GLY A 451 -14.37 3.55 5.41
C GLY A 451 -15.52 4.52 5.09
N THR A 452 -15.27 5.53 4.27
CA THR A 452 -16.29 6.45 3.76
C THR A 452 -16.43 6.28 2.25
N LEU A 453 -17.62 5.89 1.78
CA LEU A 453 -17.96 5.87 0.37
C LEU A 453 -18.41 7.26 -0.07
N ILE A 454 -17.65 7.85 -0.97
CA ILE A 454 -17.87 9.20 -1.48
C ILE A 454 -18.28 9.11 -2.94
N LYS A 455 -19.35 9.84 -3.29
CA LYS A 455 -19.78 10.11 -4.66
C LYS A 455 -19.34 11.52 -5.03
N VAL A 456 -18.71 11.65 -6.19
CA VAL A 456 -18.32 12.94 -6.79
C VAL A 456 -19.07 13.09 -8.11
N ASP A 457 -19.85 14.14 -8.27
CA ASP A 457 -20.40 14.53 -9.55
C ASP A 457 -19.34 15.27 -10.37
N LEU A 458 -18.86 14.66 -11.46
CA LEU A 458 -17.76 15.20 -12.27
C LEU A 458 -18.11 16.47 -13.06
N MET A 459 -19.39 16.83 -13.17
CA MET A 459 -19.82 18.07 -13.82
C MET A 459 -19.82 19.26 -12.87
N SER A 460 -20.34 19.06 -11.65
CA SER A 460 -20.46 20.12 -10.65
C SER A 460 -19.29 20.14 -9.66
N LEU A 461 -18.53 19.07 -9.55
CA LEU A 461 -17.50 18.78 -8.55
C LEU A 461 -18.04 18.79 -7.10
N GLU A 462 -19.34 18.66 -6.94
CA GLU A 462 -19.94 18.45 -5.63
C GLU A 462 -19.72 16.99 -5.20
N ASN A 463 -19.48 16.79 -3.90
CA ASN A 463 -19.32 15.45 -3.34
C ASN A 463 -20.39 15.16 -2.30
N GLU A 464 -20.73 13.88 -2.14
CA GLU A 464 -21.72 13.36 -1.20
C GLU A 464 -21.18 12.10 -0.53
N GLU A 465 -21.23 12.03 0.79
CA GLU A 465 -20.90 10.83 1.55
C GLU A 465 -22.12 9.88 1.56
N LEU A 466 -21.99 8.71 0.95
CA LEU A 466 -23.07 7.71 0.86
C LEU A 466 -23.04 6.74 2.03
N LEU A 467 -21.85 6.28 2.45
CA LEU A 467 -21.63 5.42 3.61
C LEU A 467 -20.51 6.01 4.43
N THR A 468 -20.60 5.97 5.75
CA THR A 468 -19.59 6.53 6.66
C THR A 468 -19.25 5.56 7.77
N ASN A 469 -18.03 5.68 8.32
CA ASN A 469 -17.55 4.87 9.45
C ASN A 469 -17.64 3.36 9.21
N MET A 470 -17.51 2.93 7.95
CA MET A 470 -17.44 1.51 7.61
C MET A 470 -16.12 0.93 8.07
N VAL A 471 -16.18 -0.22 8.71
CA VAL A 471 -15.00 -0.94 9.19
C VAL A 471 -14.68 -2.13 8.27
N ASP A 472 -13.43 -2.60 8.29
CA ASP A 472 -13.05 -3.81 7.55
C ASP A 472 -13.97 -4.98 7.92
N GLN A 473 -14.28 -5.83 6.93
CA GLN A 473 -15.22 -6.94 7.05
C GLN A 473 -16.71 -6.56 7.22
N GLN A 474 -17.05 -5.28 7.32
CA GLN A 474 -18.44 -4.81 7.31
C GLN A 474 -18.96 -4.65 5.87
N TYR A 475 -18.07 -4.52 4.91
CA TYR A 475 -18.40 -4.37 3.49
C TYR A 475 -17.50 -5.20 2.58
N ALA A 476 -17.93 -5.40 1.36
CA ALA A 476 -17.16 -6.00 0.28
C ALA A 476 -17.43 -5.25 -1.03
N VAL A 477 -16.45 -5.20 -1.92
CA VAL A 477 -16.52 -4.53 -3.22
C VAL A 477 -16.26 -5.52 -4.35
N ALA A 478 -17.04 -5.41 -5.43
CA ALA A 478 -16.87 -6.23 -6.62
C ALA A 478 -15.57 -5.90 -7.38
N GLY A 479 -15.02 -6.89 -8.09
CA GLY A 479 -13.80 -6.70 -8.88
C GLY A 479 -13.93 -5.63 -9.97
N SER A 480 -15.13 -5.44 -10.53
CA SER A 480 -15.46 -4.35 -11.46
C SER A 480 -15.52 -2.96 -10.78
N GLY A 481 -15.58 -2.88 -9.46
CA GLY A 481 -15.87 -1.67 -8.69
C GLY A 481 -17.34 -1.23 -8.72
N ARG A 482 -18.20 -1.87 -9.55
CA ARG A 482 -19.58 -1.46 -9.75
C ARG A 482 -20.51 -1.77 -8.59
N TYR A 483 -20.25 -2.85 -7.86
CA TYR A 483 -21.12 -3.29 -6.76
C TYR A 483 -20.39 -3.17 -5.43
N ILE A 484 -21.11 -2.65 -4.42
CA ILE A 484 -20.69 -2.69 -3.01
C ILE A 484 -21.79 -3.37 -2.19
N ALA A 485 -21.37 -4.28 -1.32
CA ALA A 485 -22.24 -4.96 -0.37
C ALA A 485 -21.80 -4.61 1.05
N TRP A 486 -22.76 -4.29 1.96
CA TRP A 486 -22.44 -3.94 3.34
C TRP A 486 -23.54 -4.39 4.31
N ILE A 487 -23.25 -4.36 5.60
CA ILE A 487 -24.16 -4.58 6.71
C ILE A 487 -24.16 -3.37 7.66
N ASP A 488 -25.27 -3.13 8.34
CA ASP A 488 -25.41 -2.00 9.29
C ASP A 488 -24.69 -2.26 10.62
N ASP A 489 -24.45 -3.52 11.00
CA ASP A 489 -23.67 -3.90 12.17
C ASP A 489 -22.21 -4.10 11.78
N THR A 490 -21.31 -4.01 12.73
CA THR A 490 -19.87 -4.15 12.48
C THR A 490 -19.41 -5.59 12.27
N GLN A 491 -20.24 -6.58 12.62
CA GLN A 491 -19.83 -8.00 12.58
C GLN A 491 -20.77 -8.87 11.74
N VAL A 492 -22.06 -8.87 12.06
CA VAL A 492 -23.10 -9.67 11.40
C VAL A 492 -24.45 -8.94 11.46
N ALA A 493 -25.31 -9.14 10.48
CA ALA A 493 -26.63 -8.51 10.45
C ALA A 493 -27.73 -9.47 9.95
N SER A 494 -28.99 -9.05 10.03
CA SER A 494 -30.11 -9.79 9.46
C SER A 494 -30.25 -9.67 7.94
N ALA A 495 -29.57 -8.69 7.36
CA ALA A 495 -29.52 -8.48 5.90
C ALA A 495 -28.20 -7.88 5.45
N ILE A 496 -27.82 -8.15 4.22
CA ILE A 496 -26.77 -7.47 3.49
C ILE A 496 -27.44 -6.52 2.50
N HIS A 497 -27.04 -5.25 2.50
CA HIS A 497 -27.40 -4.27 1.49
C HIS A 497 -26.42 -4.37 0.33
N VAL A 498 -26.93 -4.33 -0.91
CA VAL A 498 -26.10 -4.34 -2.11
C VAL A 498 -26.49 -3.18 -3.00
N MET A 499 -25.55 -2.29 -3.33
CA MET A 499 -25.76 -1.15 -4.22
C MET A 499 -25.08 -1.40 -5.57
N ASP A 500 -25.81 -1.19 -6.65
CA ASP A 500 -25.28 -1.03 -8.00
C ASP A 500 -24.93 0.46 -8.22
N LEU A 501 -23.68 0.82 -8.26
CA LEU A 501 -23.18 2.19 -8.40
C LEU A 501 -23.47 2.81 -9.77
N GLU A 502 -23.74 1.99 -10.79
CA GLU A 502 -24.19 2.49 -12.10
C GLU A 502 -25.60 3.06 -12.07
N THR A 503 -26.51 2.43 -11.30
CA THR A 503 -27.93 2.78 -11.24
C THR A 503 -28.36 3.37 -9.91
N GLU A 504 -27.50 3.35 -8.91
CA GLU A 504 -27.75 3.70 -7.49
C GLU A 504 -28.90 2.88 -6.86
N HIS A 505 -29.21 1.72 -7.45
CA HIS A 505 -30.24 0.84 -6.94
C HIS A 505 -29.70 -0.03 -5.80
N ILE A 506 -30.42 -0.04 -4.65
CA ILE A 506 -30.09 -0.88 -3.51
C ILE A 506 -31.09 -2.02 -3.39
N TYR A 507 -30.62 -3.23 -3.13
CA TYR A 507 -31.43 -4.38 -2.80
C TYR A 507 -30.81 -5.18 -1.64
N ASP A 508 -31.62 -5.99 -0.97
CA ASP A 508 -31.24 -6.65 0.28
C ASP A 508 -31.17 -8.17 0.10
N VAL A 509 -30.13 -8.78 0.68
CA VAL A 509 -30.01 -10.24 0.86
C VAL A 509 -30.31 -10.55 2.33
N HIS A 510 -31.47 -11.16 2.60
CA HIS A 510 -31.93 -11.41 3.97
C HIS A 510 -31.51 -12.77 4.50
N ALA A 511 -31.12 -12.82 5.77
CA ALA A 511 -30.96 -14.06 6.53
C ALA A 511 -32.31 -14.72 6.85
N MET A 512 -32.30 -16.03 7.10
CA MET A 512 -33.48 -16.72 7.63
C MET A 512 -33.63 -16.48 9.14
N ASN A 513 -34.80 -16.83 9.72
CA ASN A 513 -35.02 -16.69 11.16
C ASN A 513 -34.01 -17.51 11.97
N GLY A 514 -33.31 -16.86 12.91
CA GLY A 514 -32.27 -17.46 13.75
C GLY A 514 -30.91 -17.55 13.08
N GLU A 515 -30.75 -16.88 11.94
CA GLU A 515 -29.50 -16.74 11.20
C GLU A 515 -29.14 -15.27 11.00
N LEU A 516 -27.86 -15.01 10.84
CA LEU A 516 -27.26 -13.73 10.51
C LEU A 516 -26.37 -13.89 9.28
N VAL A 517 -26.11 -12.82 8.58
CA VAL A 517 -25.30 -12.78 7.35
C VAL A 517 -24.12 -11.84 7.51
N LYS A 518 -23.04 -12.14 6.78
CA LYS A 518 -21.83 -11.32 6.70
C LYS A 518 -21.33 -11.28 5.25
N PRO A 519 -21.14 -10.09 4.64
CA PRO A 519 -20.48 -9.99 3.35
C PRO A 519 -19.00 -10.32 3.53
N LEU A 520 -18.37 -11.01 2.58
CA LEU A 520 -16.99 -11.46 2.71
C LEU A 520 -16.11 -10.98 1.56
N ALA A 521 -16.57 -11.20 0.34
CA ALA A 521 -15.84 -10.84 -0.87
C ALA A 521 -16.78 -10.82 -2.08
N PHE A 522 -16.22 -10.48 -3.24
CA PHE A 522 -16.84 -10.76 -4.53
C PHE A 522 -15.90 -11.65 -5.35
N MET A 523 -16.49 -12.58 -6.08
CA MET A 523 -15.80 -13.36 -7.11
C MET A 523 -16.29 -12.82 -8.47
N GLU A 524 -15.47 -11.98 -9.12
CA GLU A 524 -15.92 -11.07 -10.17
C GLU A 524 -17.03 -10.16 -9.63
N ASP A 525 -18.24 -10.23 -10.16
CA ASP A 525 -19.42 -9.49 -9.70
C ASP A 525 -20.39 -10.37 -8.87
N ASP A 526 -20.02 -11.60 -8.54
CA ASP A 526 -20.82 -12.50 -7.70
C ASP A 526 -20.49 -12.30 -6.22
N LEU A 527 -21.49 -11.99 -5.41
CA LEU A 527 -21.32 -11.76 -3.97
C LEU A 527 -21.05 -13.08 -3.23
N VAL A 528 -20.00 -13.07 -2.41
CA VAL A 528 -19.67 -14.14 -1.45
C VAL A 528 -20.04 -13.69 -0.06
N TYR A 529 -20.92 -14.40 0.60
CA TYR A 529 -21.32 -14.10 1.97
C TYR A 529 -21.43 -15.33 2.85
N GLY A 530 -21.29 -15.12 4.15
CA GLY A 530 -21.39 -16.16 5.16
C GLY A 530 -22.72 -16.14 5.90
N LEU A 531 -23.16 -17.32 6.35
CA LEU A 531 -24.33 -17.55 7.20
C LEU A 531 -23.86 -17.98 8.58
N VAL A 532 -24.25 -17.23 9.61
CA VAL A 532 -23.98 -17.49 11.02
C VAL A 532 -25.28 -17.85 11.73
N ARG A 533 -25.28 -18.93 12.51
CA ARG A 533 -26.40 -19.19 13.42
C ARG A 533 -26.19 -18.39 14.71
N GLU A 534 -27.21 -17.68 15.16
CA GLU A 534 -27.15 -16.95 16.44
C GLU A 534 -26.71 -17.83 17.61
N SER A 535 -27.07 -19.12 17.60
CA SER A 535 -26.69 -20.10 18.62
C SER A 535 -25.21 -20.50 18.60
N ASP A 536 -24.51 -20.25 17.52
CA ASP A 536 -23.10 -20.62 17.33
C ASP A 536 -22.14 -19.48 17.68
N ILE A 537 -22.67 -18.27 17.88
CA ILE A 537 -21.88 -17.10 18.32
C ILE A 537 -21.37 -17.37 19.73
N ASP A 538 -20.08 -17.32 19.93
CA ASP A 538 -19.41 -17.61 21.20
C ASP A 538 -18.06 -16.88 21.26
N VAL A 539 -17.22 -17.20 22.20
CA VAL A 539 -15.86 -16.70 22.31
C VAL A 539 -14.86 -17.75 21.82
N ASP A 540 -13.73 -17.27 21.29
CA ASP A 540 -12.57 -18.10 21.02
C ASP A 540 -11.83 -18.44 22.33
N ALA A 541 -10.66 -19.06 22.17
CA ALA A 541 -9.85 -19.47 23.31
C ALA A 541 -9.19 -18.32 24.07
N ALA A 542 -9.06 -17.13 23.48
CA ALA A 542 -8.59 -15.90 24.13
C ALA A 542 -9.70 -15.16 24.86
N GLY A 543 -10.95 -15.47 24.54
CA GLY A 543 -12.14 -14.80 25.05
C GLY A 543 -12.63 -13.68 24.13
N THR A 544 -12.11 -13.60 22.91
CA THR A 544 -12.58 -12.70 21.87
C THR A 544 -13.84 -13.28 21.22
N GLN A 545 -14.88 -12.46 21.06
CA GLN A 545 -16.12 -12.90 20.42
C GLN A 545 -15.91 -13.21 18.95
N ILE A 546 -16.35 -14.38 18.47
CA ILE A 546 -16.28 -14.79 17.07
C ILE A 546 -17.66 -15.11 16.52
N TYR A 547 -17.78 -15.00 15.20
CA TYR A 547 -18.99 -15.18 14.43
C TYR A 547 -18.79 -16.31 13.41
N PRO A 548 -18.86 -17.58 13.85
CA PRO A 548 -18.49 -18.72 13.04
C PRO A 548 -19.54 -18.99 11.97
N MET A 549 -19.17 -18.87 10.70
CA MET A 549 -20.02 -19.12 9.55
C MET A 549 -20.06 -20.63 9.25
N TYR A 550 -21.22 -21.24 9.40
CA TYR A 550 -21.41 -22.65 9.12
C TYR A 550 -21.53 -22.95 7.63
N GLN A 551 -21.89 -21.93 6.83
CA GLN A 551 -22.08 -22.03 5.39
C GLN A 551 -21.66 -20.73 4.71
N LEU A 552 -21.04 -20.85 3.52
CA LEU A 552 -20.84 -19.72 2.60
C LEU A 552 -21.70 -19.91 1.35
N GLN A 553 -22.21 -18.81 0.80
CA GLN A 553 -22.93 -18.78 -0.46
C GLN A 553 -22.25 -17.82 -1.44
N ILE A 554 -22.14 -18.24 -2.70
CA ILE A 554 -21.78 -17.39 -3.84
C ILE A 554 -23.05 -17.17 -4.64
N VAL A 555 -23.44 -15.91 -4.84
CA VAL A 555 -24.70 -15.53 -5.47
C VAL A 555 -24.49 -14.56 -6.62
N ASP A 556 -25.17 -14.83 -7.74
CA ASP A 556 -25.33 -13.87 -8.81
C ASP A 556 -26.30 -12.77 -8.37
N ILE A 557 -25.84 -11.54 -8.40
CA ILE A 557 -26.59 -10.34 -8.04
C ILE A 557 -26.98 -9.49 -9.25
N THR A 558 -26.45 -9.76 -10.42
CA THR A 558 -26.61 -8.94 -11.64
C THR A 558 -28.04 -8.98 -12.17
N SER A 559 -28.81 -10.02 -11.83
CA SER A 559 -30.20 -10.19 -12.24
C SER A 559 -31.22 -9.46 -11.35
N GLY A 560 -30.78 -8.65 -10.37
CA GLY A 560 -31.65 -7.92 -9.42
C GLY A 560 -32.22 -8.82 -8.31
N GLY A 561 -31.57 -9.92 -8.01
CA GLY A 561 -31.91 -10.85 -6.92
C GLY A 561 -30.75 -11.78 -6.64
N ALA A 562 -30.68 -12.38 -5.45
CA ALA A 562 -29.62 -13.27 -5.06
C ALA A 562 -29.88 -14.72 -5.57
N ASN A 563 -29.35 -15.07 -6.73
CA ASN A 563 -29.40 -16.42 -7.25
C ASN A 563 -28.18 -17.23 -6.78
N VAL A 564 -28.39 -18.28 -5.98
CA VAL A 564 -27.29 -19.09 -5.45
C VAL A 564 -26.60 -19.87 -6.56
N LEU A 565 -25.34 -19.59 -6.80
CA LEU A 565 -24.49 -20.28 -7.77
C LEU A 565 -23.74 -21.45 -7.11
N LYS A 566 -23.26 -21.24 -5.89
CA LYS A 566 -22.48 -22.23 -5.15
C LYS A 566 -22.71 -22.10 -3.65
N THR A 567 -22.72 -23.24 -2.97
CA THR A 567 -22.75 -23.32 -1.51
C THR A 567 -21.54 -24.10 -1.04
N TYR A 568 -20.83 -23.56 -0.05
CA TYR A 568 -19.77 -24.23 0.68
C TYR A 568 -20.25 -24.52 2.10
N GLU A 569 -20.21 -25.78 2.48
CA GLU A 569 -20.51 -26.24 3.84
C GLU A 569 -19.65 -27.47 4.13
N LYS A 570 -19.01 -27.52 5.29
CA LYS A 570 -18.16 -28.62 5.70
C LYS A 570 -18.43 -28.99 7.15
N ASN A 571 -18.94 -30.16 7.36
CA ASN A 571 -19.40 -30.62 8.66
C ASN A 571 -18.27 -30.56 9.71
N GLY A 572 -18.52 -29.91 10.84
CA GLY A 572 -17.58 -29.73 11.95
C GLY A 572 -16.57 -28.59 11.78
N TYR A 573 -16.61 -27.89 10.66
CA TYR A 573 -15.80 -26.71 10.38
C TYR A 573 -16.69 -25.48 10.22
N TYR A 574 -16.17 -24.36 10.67
CA TYR A 574 -16.79 -23.05 10.50
C TYR A 574 -15.75 -22.12 9.84
N VAL A 575 -16.20 -21.20 9.01
CA VAL A 575 -15.36 -20.18 8.42
C VAL A 575 -15.44 -18.93 9.28
N THR A 576 -14.32 -18.26 9.52
CA THR A 576 -14.25 -17.02 10.29
C THR A 576 -13.90 -15.82 9.42
N ASP A 577 -13.10 -16.04 8.38
CA ASP A 577 -12.68 -15.01 7.44
C ASP A 577 -12.41 -15.59 6.05
N VAL A 578 -12.42 -14.72 5.03
CA VAL A 578 -12.13 -15.07 3.64
C VAL A 578 -11.18 -14.03 3.05
N THR A 579 -10.03 -14.50 2.56
CA THR A 579 -9.09 -13.67 1.81
C THR A 579 -9.15 -14.04 0.33
N LYS A 580 -9.35 -13.04 -0.54
CA LYS A 580 -9.34 -13.24 -2.00
C LYS A 580 -7.94 -12.96 -2.56
N GLN A 581 -7.41 -13.89 -3.34
CA GLN A 581 -6.22 -13.68 -4.15
C GLN A 581 -6.52 -14.12 -5.58
N SER A 582 -6.50 -13.20 -6.52
CA SER A 582 -6.91 -13.44 -7.92
C SER A 582 -8.27 -14.15 -8.01
N TYR A 583 -8.31 -15.38 -8.52
CA TYR A 583 -9.51 -16.20 -8.69
C TYR A 583 -9.72 -17.24 -7.57
N THR A 584 -8.98 -17.13 -6.48
CA THR A 584 -9.04 -18.07 -5.35
C THR A 584 -9.46 -17.36 -4.07
N LEU A 585 -10.43 -17.97 -3.37
CA LEU A 585 -10.80 -17.59 -2.01
C LEU A 585 -10.10 -18.53 -1.04
N TYR A 586 -9.37 -18.00 -0.10
CA TYR A 586 -8.77 -18.71 1.03
C TYR A 586 -9.68 -18.56 2.24
N LEU A 587 -10.05 -19.67 2.85
CA LEU A 587 -11.05 -19.74 3.92
C LEU A 587 -10.35 -20.01 5.24
N ASP A 588 -10.29 -19.04 6.13
CA ASP A 588 -9.82 -19.25 7.50
C ASP A 588 -10.91 -19.97 8.28
N ARG A 589 -10.56 -21.07 8.95
CA ARG A 589 -11.53 -21.96 9.56
C ARG A 589 -11.21 -22.24 11.02
N VAL A 590 -12.28 -22.54 11.76
CA VAL A 590 -12.22 -23.02 13.15
C VAL A 590 -13.01 -24.31 13.32
N THR A 591 -12.67 -25.08 14.35
CA THR A 591 -13.43 -26.21 14.85
C THR A 591 -13.84 -25.96 16.29
N ARG A 592 -14.97 -26.51 16.74
CA ARG A 592 -15.38 -26.38 18.14
C ARG A 592 -14.92 -27.59 18.94
N THR A 593 -14.01 -27.38 19.89
CA THR A 593 -13.44 -28.42 20.75
C THR A 593 -13.63 -28.02 22.20
N ASP A 594 -14.21 -28.88 23.01
CA ASP A 594 -14.48 -28.64 24.45
C ASP A 594 -15.22 -27.32 24.74
N GLY A 595 -16.11 -26.92 23.83
CA GLY A 595 -16.94 -25.72 23.98
C GLY A 595 -16.31 -24.42 23.52
N VAL A 596 -15.05 -24.41 23.09
CA VAL A 596 -14.35 -23.25 22.52
C VAL A 596 -13.99 -23.48 21.05
N TYR A 597 -13.90 -22.40 20.31
CA TYR A 597 -13.42 -22.42 18.93
C TYR A 597 -11.89 -22.36 18.88
N MET A 598 -11.31 -23.23 18.07
CA MET A 598 -9.87 -23.39 17.85
C MET A 598 -9.58 -23.34 16.35
N ASP A 599 -8.47 -22.72 15.97
CA ASP A 599 -8.04 -22.63 14.58
C ASP A 599 -7.91 -24.01 13.94
N ALA A 600 -8.25 -24.06 12.66
CA ALA A 600 -8.19 -25.25 11.83
C ALA A 600 -7.49 -24.94 10.50
N THR A 601 -7.11 -26.01 9.80
CA THR A 601 -6.46 -25.85 8.49
C THR A 601 -7.32 -25.05 7.53
N GLN A 602 -6.72 -24.10 6.83
CA GLN A 602 -7.33 -23.30 5.77
C GLN A 602 -7.88 -24.19 4.64
N ASP A 603 -8.92 -23.76 3.96
CA ASP A 603 -9.50 -24.40 2.76
C ASP A 603 -9.60 -23.36 1.63
N THR A 604 -9.86 -23.81 0.41
CA THR A 604 -9.92 -22.91 -0.75
C THR A 604 -11.12 -23.12 -1.64
N ILE A 605 -11.61 -22.04 -2.25
CA ILE A 605 -12.57 -22.09 -3.36
C ILE A 605 -11.94 -21.39 -4.55
N MET A 606 -11.78 -22.10 -5.67
CA MET A 606 -11.20 -21.57 -6.90
C MET A 606 -12.27 -21.38 -7.98
N ASN A 607 -12.22 -20.26 -8.69
CA ASN A 607 -12.97 -20.01 -9.93
C ASN A 607 -12.07 -20.28 -11.13
N SER A 608 -12.18 -21.45 -11.73
CA SER A 608 -11.37 -21.85 -12.90
C SER A 608 -11.85 -21.27 -14.23
N SER A 609 -12.99 -20.59 -14.26
CA SER A 609 -13.56 -20.02 -15.51
C SER A 609 -13.13 -18.58 -15.79
N GLY A 610 -12.64 -17.83 -14.79
CA GLY A 610 -12.26 -16.43 -14.92
C GLY A 610 -11.03 -16.20 -15.80
N GLU A 611 -10.07 -17.14 -15.83
CA GLU A 611 -8.85 -17.03 -16.65
C GLU A 611 -9.06 -17.31 -18.14
N LEU A 612 -10.10 -18.05 -18.52
CA LEU A 612 -10.22 -18.66 -19.86
C LEU A 612 -10.83 -17.72 -20.93
N ASN A 613 -11.25 -16.51 -20.58
CA ASN A 613 -12.01 -15.62 -21.48
C ASN A 613 -11.39 -14.23 -21.71
N LYS A 614 -10.11 -14.00 -21.41
CA LYS A 614 -9.47 -12.71 -21.69
C LYS A 614 -8.99 -12.65 -23.14
N ALA A 615 -9.41 -11.61 -23.87
CA ALA A 615 -8.99 -11.33 -25.24
C ALA A 615 -7.50 -10.94 -25.35
N VAL A 616 -6.91 -10.48 -24.24
CA VAL A 616 -5.49 -10.17 -24.08
C VAL A 616 -4.99 -10.86 -22.82
N SER A 617 -3.80 -11.43 -22.88
CA SER A 617 -3.14 -12.06 -21.74
C SER A 617 -1.68 -11.61 -21.65
N ILE A 618 -1.08 -11.74 -20.47
CA ILE A 618 0.36 -11.56 -20.30
C ILE A 618 1.03 -12.92 -20.47
N GLN A 619 2.07 -12.95 -21.25
CA GLN A 619 3.00 -14.07 -21.35
C GLN A 619 4.39 -13.56 -20.98
N THR A 620 5.08 -14.28 -20.12
CA THR A 620 6.48 -14.00 -19.78
C THR A 620 7.38 -14.97 -20.50
N GLU A 621 8.45 -14.46 -21.10
CA GLU A 621 9.58 -15.22 -21.59
C GLU A 621 10.78 -14.94 -20.68
N THR A 622 11.45 -15.98 -20.22
CA THR A 622 12.63 -15.81 -19.40
C THR A 622 13.84 -15.52 -20.29
N ASP A 623 14.36 -14.30 -20.20
CA ASP A 623 15.71 -13.98 -20.67
C ASP A 623 16.72 -14.49 -19.64
N ASP A 624 17.72 -15.23 -20.08
CA ASP A 624 18.69 -15.89 -19.19
C ASP A 624 19.51 -14.90 -18.33
N ILE A 625 19.52 -13.61 -18.67
CA ILE A 625 20.27 -12.57 -17.95
C ILE A 625 19.32 -11.61 -17.25
N LEU A 626 18.37 -11.03 -17.98
CA LEU A 626 17.53 -9.94 -17.48
C LEU A 626 16.43 -10.43 -16.56
N GLY A 627 15.81 -11.57 -16.87
CA GLY A 627 14.67 -12.08 -16.12
C GLY A 627 13.43 -12.27 -16.96
N GLU A 628 12.28 -12.06 -16.34
CA GLU A 628 11.01 -12.20 -17.03
C GLU A 628 10.77 -10.97 -17.91
N VAL A 629 10.82 -11.18 -19.22
CA VAL A 629 10.40 -10.19 -20.23
C VAL A 629 8.92 -10.41 -20.48
N ALA A 630 8.10 -9.46 -20.06
CA ALA A 630 6.66 -9.52 -20.24
C ALA A 630 6.27 -9.13 -21.66
N SER A 631 5.28 -9.85 -22.19
CA SER A 631 4.67 -9.57 -23.47
C SER A 631 3.14 -9.64 -23.34
N LEU A 632 2.47 -8.68 -23.93
CA LEU A 632 1.01 -8.71 -24.09
C LEU A 632 0.67 -9.53 -25.33
N VAL A 633 -0.08 -10.60 -25.15
CA VAL A 633 -0.52 -11.51 -26.21
C VAL A 633 -1.94 -11.17 -26.59
N MET A 634 -2.17 -10.83 -27.86
CA MET A 634 -3.48 -10.45 -28.43
C MET A 634 -3.98 -11.56 -29.36
N GLU A 635 -5.15 -12.13 -29.11
CA GLU A 635 -5.64 -13.31 -29.84
C GLU A 635 -5.92 -13.09 -31.33
N ASN A 636 -6.21 -11.87 -31.76
CA ASN A 636 -6.74 -11.55 -33.09
C ASN A 636 -5.75 -10.81 -34.00
N LEU A 637 -4.44 -10.94 -33.80
CA LEU A 637 -3.47 -10.34 -34.70
C LEU A 637 -3.53 -10.99 -36.08
N ASP A 638 -3.55 -10.15 -37.15
CA ASP A 638 -3.44 -10.60 -38.53
C ASP A 638 -2.05 -11.21 -38.78
N THR A 639 -1.99 -12.53 -38.78
CA THR A 639 -0.79 -13.36 -38.83
C THR A 639 -0.01 -13.27 -40.16
N ASN A 640 -0.39 -12.37 -41.06
CA ASN A 640 0.28 -12.23 -42.37
C ASN A 640 1.56 -11.36 -42.32
N GLU A 641 1.76 -10.58 -41.27
CA GLU A 641 2.98 -9.79 -41.03
C GLU A 641 3.59 -10.17 -39.70
N HIS A 642 4.67 -10.94 -39.68
CA HIS A 642 5.30 -11.44 -38.45
C HIS A 642 6.05 -10.36 -37.65
N VAL A 643 6.58 -9.34 -38.28
CA VAL A 643 7.26 -8.19 -37.63
C VAL A 643 6.90 -6.91 -38.37
N TYR A 644 6.43 -5.89 -37.67
CA TYR A 644 6.15 -4.60 -38.27
C TYR A 644 6.57 -3.43 -37.37
N ALA A 645 6.83 -2.29 -38.00
CA ALA A 645 7.15 -1.07 -37.30
C ALA A 645 5.89 -0.46 -36.69
N ILE A 646 5.97 -0.08 -35.44
CA ILE A 646 4.93 0.60 -34.70
C ILE A 646 5.05 2.10 -34.96
N LYS A 647 3.91 2.78 -35.04
CA LYS A 647 3.87 4.24 -34.95
C LYS A 647 3.84 4.63 -33.49
N ASN A 648 4.61 5.64 -33.13
CA ASN A 648 4.61 6.16 -31.76
C ASN A 648 3.94 7.53 -31.75
N ALA A 649 3.13 7.76 -30.74
CA ALA A 649 2.49 9.01 -30.45
C ALA A 649 2.62 9.33 -28.95
N VAL A 650 2.48 10.58 -28.60
CA VAL A 650 2.33 11.07 -27.22
C VAL A 650 1.01 11.80 -27.15
N ALA A 651 0.20 11.49 -26.17
CA ALA A 651 -1.05 12.18 -25.94
C ALA A 651 -0.80 13.62 -25.44
N GLY A 652 -1.64 14.54 -25.87
CA GLY A 652 -1.70 15.85 -25.25
C GLY A 652 -2.32 15.74 -23.87
N LEU A 653 -1.89 16.57 -22.93
CA LEU A 653 -2.46 16.68 -21.60
C LEU A 653 -3.21 18.01 -21.46
N VAL A 654 -4.37 17.96 -20.83
CA VAL A 654 -5.10 19.14 -20.37
C VAL A 654 -5.26 19.00 -18.87
N LEU A 655 -4.43 19.72 -18.14
CA LEU A 655 -4.50 19.80 -16.69
C LEU A 655 -5.42 20.98 -16.34
N GLU A 656 -6.33 20.76 -15.42
CA GLU A 656 -7.26 21.77 -14.98
C GLU A 656 -6.60 22.68 -13.91
N SER A 657 -7.16 23.85 -13.70
CA SER A 657 -6.61 24.78 -12.71
C SER A 657 -6.86 24.30 -11.28
N GLN A 658 -6.09 24.83 -10.32
CA GLN A 658 -6.22 24.55 -8.89
C GLN A 658 -7.62 24.79 -8.30
N ASP A 659 -8.54 25.39 -9.07
CA ASP A 659 -9.91 25.65 -8.65
C ASP A 659 -10.80 24.39 -8.64
N LYS A 660 -10.32 23.26 -9.20
CA LYS A 660 -11.03 21.97 -9.26
C LYS A 660 -10.56 20.93 -8.23
N ILE A 661 -9.88 21.37 -7.20
CA ILE A 661 -9.42 20.48 -6.13
C ILE A 661 -10.59 20.16 -5.20
N ILE A 662 -10.89 18.89 -5.08
CA ILE A 662 -11.86 18.36 -4.12
C ILE A 662 -11.09 18.01 -2.84
N SER A 663 -11.52 18.56 -1.71
CA SER A 663 -11.01 18.15 -0.40
C SER A 663 -12.02 17.23 0.24
N VAL A 664 -11.58 16.03 0.61
CA VAL A 664 -12.36 15.06 1.35
C VAL A 664 -11.78 14.98 2.77
N GLU A 665 -12.57 15.35 3.77
CA GLU A 665 -12.22 15.14 5.16
C GLU A 665 -12.81 13.81 5.61
N ALA A 666 -11.95 12.79 5.77
CA ALA A 666 -12.39 11.52 6.31
C ALA A 666 -12.68 11.66 7.81
N THR A 667 -13.89 11.27 8.22
CA THR A 667 -14.28 11.21 9.63
C THR A 667 -13.75 9.92 10.26
N ALA A 668 -13.04 10.03 11.38
CA ALA A 668 -12.55 8.99 12.29
C ALA A 668 -12.01 7.70 11.60
N ALA A 669 -10.71 7.65 11.42
CA ALA A 669 -10.06 6.44 10.92
C ALA A 669 -10.28 5.25 11.87
N GLN A 670 -10.64 4.11 11.30
CA GLN A 670 -10.60 2.82 12.00
C GLN A 670 -9.18 2.54 12.49
N GLU A 671 -9.04 1.93 13.65
CA GLU A 671 -7.76 1.48 14.14
C GLU A 671 -7.21 0.36 13.23
N LYS A 672 -6.06 0.60 12.59
CA LYS A 672 -5.38 -0.34 11.68
C LYS A 672 -3.93 -0.55 12.09
N TYR A 673 -3.39 -1.69 11.68
CA TYR A 673 -1.97 -2.01 11.78
C TYR A 673 -1.39 -2.01 10.38
N TYR A 674 -0.25 -1.37 10.23
CA TYR A 674 0.49 -1.28 8.97
C TYR A 674 1.79 -2.06 9.08
N VAL A 675 2.03 -2.94 8.11
CA VAL A 675 3.29 -3.67 7.96
C VAL A 675 4.18 -2.90 7.01
N TYR A 676 5.33 -2.48 7.49
CA TYR A 676 6.36 -1.84 6.67
C TYR A 676 7.52 -2.78 6.43
N VAL A 677 7.94 -2.89 5.16
CA VAL A 677 9.18 -3.52 4.72
C VAL A 677 9.98 -2.48 3.95
N GLY A 678 11.11 -2.06 4.50
CA GLY A 678 11.77 -0.85 4.03
C GLY A 678 10.89 0.39 4.22
N SER A 679 10.64 1.14 3.15
CA SER A 679 9.70 2.26 3.12
C SER A 679 8.29 1.87 2.71
N ASN A 680 8.07 0.66 2.19
CA ASN A 680 6.82 0.22 1.59
C ASN A 680 5.85 -0.38 2.60
N VAL A 681 4.56 -0.04 2.51
CA VAL A 681 3.49 -0.71 3.26
C VAL A 681 3.01 -1.92 2.46
N THR A 682 3.30 -3.13 2.97
CA THR A 682 2.94 -4.39 2.31
C THR A 682 1.58 -4.93 2.76
N LEU A 683 1.13 -4.56 3.96
CA LEU A 683 -0.17 -4.97 4.49
C LEU A 683 -0.76 -3.87 5.38
N SER A 684 -2.08 -3.64 5.23
CA SER A 684 -2.90 -2.87 6.16
C SER A 684 -4.05 -3.75 6.66
N THR A 685 -4.19 -3.92 7.96
CA THR A 685 -5.20 -4.82 8.56
C THR A 685 -5.59 -4.37 9.97
N THR A 686 -6.79 -4.75 10.39
CA THR A 686 -7.25 -4.58 11.80
C THR A 686 -6.82 -5.73 12.70
N ASN A 687 -6.29 -6.81 12.14
CA ASN A 687 -5.86 -8.00 12.87
C ASN A 687 -4.35 -7.93 13.17
N VAL A 688 -4.00 -7.73 14.45
CA VAL A 688 -2.62 -7.59 14.89
C VAL A 688 -1.79 -8.85 14.64
N THR A 689 -2.38 -10.04 14.79
CA THR A 689 -1.66 -11.30 14.52
C THR A 689 -1.31 -11.46 13.06
N LYS A 690 -2.27 -11.20 12.14
CA LYS A 690 -2.00 -11.19 10.68
C LYS A 690 -0.88 -10.19 10.35
N ALA A 691 -0.90 -9.00 10.97
CA ALA A 691 0.16 -8.02 10.75
C ALA A 691 1.53 -8.51 11.25
N ILE A 692 1.59 -9.10 12.44
CA ILE A 692 2.85 -9.61 13.02
C ILE A 692 3.41 -10.77 12.19
N THR A 693 2.56 -11.73 11.81
CA THR A 693 3.00 -12.88 11.00
C THR A 693 3.53 -12.44 9.64
N ALA A 694 2.82 -11.54 8.94
CA ALA A 694 3.30 -10.97 7.69
C ALA A 694 4.64 -10.22 7.88
N ALA A 695 4.75 -9.42 8.94
CA ALA A 695 6.00 -8.71 9.24
C ALA A 695 7.15 -9.66 9.62
N ASP A 696 6.87 -10.79 10.27
CA ASP A 696 7.92 -11.80 10.57
C ASP A 696 8.39 -12.50 9.29
N GLU A 697 7.48 -12.88 8.41
CA GLU A 697 7.78 -13.52 7.13
C GLU A 697 8.57 -12.59 6.20
N GLU A 698 8.17 -11.32 6.09
CA GLU A 698 8.76 -10.33 5.18
C GLU A 698 9.91 -9.53 5.79
N MET A 699 10.36 -9.87 6.98
CA MET A 699 11.43 -9.15 7.72
C MET A 699 11.06 -7.68 8.07
N GLY A 700 9.76 -7.38 8.18
CA GLY A 700 9.23 -6.04 8.39
C GLY A 700 9.03 -5.61 9.84
N ILE A 701 8.26 -4.54 10.00
CA ILE A 701 7.81 -3.98 11.28
C ILE A 701 6.31 -3.75 11.25
N VAL A 702 5.66 -3.72 12.42
CA VAL A 702 4.24 -3.36 12.55
C VAL A 702 4.11 -2.06 13.34
N VAL A 703 3.35 -1.12 12.80
CA VAL A 703 2.97 0.14 13.47
C VAL A 703 1.44 0.31 13.46
N ASP A 704 0.91 1.13 14.34
CA ASP A 704 -0.50 1.52 14.34
C ASP A 704 -0.76 2.84 13.57
N ASN A 705 -2.00 3.35 13.61
CA ASN A 705 -2.39 4.61 12.96
C ASN A 705 -1.60 5.82 13.44
N THR A 706 -1.03 5.78 14.65
CA THR A 706 -0.20 6.86 15.21
C THR A 706 1.29 6.64 14.92
N GLN A 707 1.60 5.64 14.10
CA GLN A 707 2.95 5.21 13.73
C GLN A 707 3.79 4.72 14.92
N LYS A 708 3.14 4.33 15.99
CA LYS A 708 3.78 3.70 17.13
C LYS A 708 4.10 2.25 16.81
N TYR A 709 5.29 1.81 17.20
CA TYR A 709 5.71 0.43 17.02
C TYR A 709 4.84 -0.52 17.86
N ILE A 710 4.16 -1.43 17.16
CA ILE A 710 3.41 -2.54 17.75
C ILE A 710 4.30 -3.77 17.83
N TRP A 711 5.15 -4.00 16.81
CA TRP A 711 6.06 -5.12 16.76
C TRP A 711 7.24 -4.83 15.84
N LYS A 712 8.41 -5.35 16.21
CA LYS A 712 9.61 -5.35 15.38
C LYS A 712 10.19 -6.74 15.33
N ARG A 713 10.64 -7.19 14.18
CA ARG A 713 11.36 -8.44 14.07
C ARG A 713 12.68 -8.38 14.83
N GLY A 714 12.95 -9.42 15.61
CA GLY A 714 14.15 -9.49 16.44
C GLY A 714 13.90 -8.98 17.86
N ARG A 715 14.79 -9.36 18.75
CA ARG A 715 14.74 -9.02 20.16
C ARG A 715 15.78 -7.97 20.45
N SER A 716 15.39 -6.93 21.17
CA SER A 716 16.31 -5.85 21.57
C SER A 716 17.47 -6.35 22.46
N LEU A 717 17.27 -7.48 23.14
CA LEU A 717 18.26 -8.09 24.02
C LEU A 717 18.45 -9.58 23.68
N TYR A 718 19.67 -10.04 23.72
CA TYR A 718 20.01 -11.47 23.55
C TYR A 718 19.32 -12.37 24.59
N ARG A 719 19.09 -11.83 25.80
CA ARG A 719 18.33 -12.45 26.88
C ARG A 719 17.64 -11.39 27.72
N ASN A 720 16.45 -11.68 28.19
CA ASN A 720 15.72 -10.85 29.15
C ASN A 720 14.96 -11.73 30.12
N ALA A 721 14.76 -11.28 31.35
CA ALA A 721 13.89 -11.95 32.32
C ALA A 721 13.46 -10.97 33.42
N PHE A 722 12.17 -10.94 33.71
CA PHE A 722 11.62 -10.17 34.84
C PHE A 722 11.73 -10.96 36.13
N ARG A 723 11.90 -10.26 37.26
CA ARG A 723 11.96 -10.87 38.60
C ARG A 723 10.88 -10.34 39.53
N ASP A 724 10.14 -9.34 39.14
CA ASP A 724 9.15 -8.58 39.89
C ASP A 724 7.69 -9.00 39.55
N ILE A 725 7.50 -10.29 39.31
CA ILE A 725 6.17 -10.86 39.05
C ILE A 725 5.56 -11.38 40.37
N ALA A 726 4.38 -10.90 40.71
CA ALA A 726 3.65 -11.32 41.88
C ALA A 726 2.13 -11.30 41.64
N VAL A 727 1.46 -12.34 42.11
CA VAL A 727 -0.04 -12.40 42.07
C VAL A 727 -0.58 -11.45 43.12
N GLY A 728 -1.63 -10.71 42.76
CA GLY A 728 -2.34 -9.83 43.70
C GLY A 728 -2.94 -10.60 44.87
N SER A 729 -2.90 -10.01 46.04
CA SER A 729 -3.35 -10.66 47.28
C SER A 729 -4.79 -11.14 47.26
N ASN A 730 -5.62 -10.52 46.40
CA ASN A 730 -7.05 -10.82 46.31
C ASN A 730 -7.33 -12.07 45.44
N ASP A 731 -6.35 -12.48 44.61
CA ASP A 731 -6.51 -13.57 43.64
C ASP A 731 -5.63 -14.79 43.98
N VAL A 732 -4.91 -14.74 45.10
CA VAL A 732 -4.13 -15.88 45.57
C VAL A 732 -5.06 -17.06 45.88
N GLY A 733 -4.80 -18.20 45.17
CA GLY A 733 -5.64 -19.40 45.29
C GLY A 733 -6.81 -19.46 44.26
N ALA A 734 -6.94 -18.47 43.37
CA ALA A 734 -7.78 -18.53 42.19
C ALA A 734 -7.22 -19.52 41.14
N ASP A 735 -7.91 -19.71 40.02
CA ASP A 735 -7.40 -20.46 38.88
C ASP A 735 -6.15 -19.80 38.26
N ALA A 736 -5.40 -20.55 37.46
CA ALA A 736 -4.16 -20.08 36.88
C ALA A 736 -4.32 -18.83 35.98
N SER A 737 -5.40 -18.78 35.20
CA SER A 737 -5.70 -17.66 34.32
C SER A 737 -5.91 -16.37 35.11
N SER A 738 -6.80 -16.42 36.13
CA SER A 738 -7.05 -15.28 37.02
C SER A 738 -5.78 -14.79 37.71
N GLN A 739 -4.93 -15.69 38.16
CA GLN A 739 -3.68 -15.33 38.82
C GLN A 739 -2.66 -14.73 37.87
N CYS A 740 -2.57 -15.21 36.61
CA CYS A 740 -1.70 -14.63 35.59
C CYS A 740 -2.12 -13.19 35.26
N ILE A 741 -3.40 -12.96 34.98
CA ILE A 741 -3.93 -11.61 34.69
C ILE A 741 -3.72 -10.68 35.90
N SER A 742 -3.98 -11.17 37.11
CA SER A 742 -3.72 -10.42 38.34
C SER A 742 -2.25 -10.00 38.48
N ALA A 743 -1.31 -10.90 38.11
CA ALA A 743 0.12 -10.59 38.15
C ALA A 743 0.53 -9.55 37.10
N MET A 744 -0.08 -9.58 35.89
CA MET A 744 0.11 -8.53 34.88
C MET A 744 -0.37 -7.17 35.38
N LEU A 745 -1.56 -7.10 35.98
CA LEU A 745 -2.14 -5.87 36.53
C LEU A 745 -1.34 -5.30 37.68
N VAL A 746 -0.94 -6.15 38.64
CA VAL A 746 -0.12 -5.73 39.80
C VAL A 746 1.23 -5.13 39.35
N ARG A 747 1.81 -5.67 38.29
CA ARG A 747 3.05 -5.12 37.70
C ARG A 747 2.88 -3.69 37.24
N GLU A 748 1.73 -3.36 36.66
CA GLU A 748 1.40 -2.00 36.20
C GLU A 748 0.78 -1.11 37.30
N GLY A 749 0.74 -1.61 38.53
CA GLY A 749 0.28 -0.86 39.71
C GLY A 749 -1.21 -0.98 39.99
N GLU A 750 -1.92 -1.79 39.24
CA GLU A 750 -3.36 -2.01 39.42
C GLU A 750 -3.64 -3.22 40.31
N ASN A 751 -4.64 -3.11 41.16
CA ASN A 751 -5.00 -4.17 42.13
C ASN A 751 -6.53 -4.38 42.17
N VAL A 752 -7.02 -5.19 41.25
CA VAL A 752 -8.45 -5.55 41.13
C VAL A 752 -8.65 -7.03 41.47
N GLN A 753 -9.88 -7.43 41.77
CA GLN A 753 -10.24 -8.84 42.03
C GLN A 753 -10.56 -9.54 40.72
N VAL A 754 -9.54 -10.01 40.01
CA VAL A 754 -9.67 -10.61 38.66
C VAL A 754 -10.60 -11.81 38.67
N ASN A 755 -10.45 -12.71 39.61
CA ASN A 755 -11.28 -13.90 39.76
C ASN A 755 -12.80 -13.52 39.89
N THR A 756 -13.11 -12.40 40.58
CA THR A 756 -14.51 -11.96 40.73
C THR A 756 -15.05 -11.42 39.40
N LEU A 757 -14.25 -10.76 38.60
CA LEU A 757 -14.61 -10.24 37.27
C LEU A 757 -14.84 -11.40 36.28
N ILE A 758 -13.94 -12.35 36.24
CA ILE A 758 -14.07 -13.57 35.41
C ILE A 758 -15.31 -14.38 35.84
N ALA A 759 -15.59 -14.52 37.13
CA ALA A 759 -16.79 -15.18 37.60
C ALA A 759 -18.11 -14.46 37.24
N ARG A 760 -18.06 -13.18 36.85
CA ARG A 760 -19.19 -12.40 36.31
C ARG A 760 -19.30 -12.50 34.78
N GLY A 761 -18.42 -13.23 34.12
CA GLY A 761 -18.44 -13.46 32.70
C GLY A 761 -17.49 -12.56 31.88
N GLU A 762 -16.58 -11.79 32.55
CA GLU A 762 -15.53 -11.10 31.84
C GLU A 762 -14.45 -12.10 31.38
N THR A 763 -13.82 -11.85 30.26
CA THR A 763 -12.72 -12.67 29.74
C THR A 763 -11.36 -12.08 30.14
N PRO A 764 -10.26 -12.85 30.11
CA PRO A 764 -8.93 -12.33 30.41
C PRO A 764 -8.59 -11.03 29.68
N ILE A 765 -8.89 -10.96 28.38
CA ILE A 765 -8.60 -9.77 27.56
C ILE A 765 -9.48 -8.58 27.97
N THR A 766 -10.78 -8.79 28.26
CA THR A 766 -11.69 -7.70 28.65
C THR A 766 -11.34 -7.14 30.03
N VAL A 767 -10.85 -7.97 30.97
CA VAL A 767 -10.37 -7.50 32.28
C VAL A 767 -9.17 -6.56 32.11
N LEU A 768 -8.20 -6.92 31.24
CA LEU A 768 -7.06 -6.05 30.94
C LEU A 768 -7.50 -4.75 30.28
N GLN A 769 -8.33 -4.80 29.23
CA GLN A 769 -8.86 -3.64 28.52
C GLN A 769 -9.64 -2.69 29.44
N ASN A 770 -10.43 -3.23 30.35
CA ASN A 770 -11.21 -2.43 31.30
C ASN A 770 -10.36 -1.79 32.39
N THR A 771 -9.20 -2.36 32.71
CA THR A 771 -8.35 -1.93 33.83
C THR A 771 -7.18 -1.06 33.38
N LEU A 772 -6.45 -1.45 32.35
CA LEU A 772 -5.25 -0.75 31.85
C LEU A 772 -5.64 0.26 30.76
N LYS A 773 -6.11 1.44 31.16
CA LYS A 773 -6.62 2.45 30.22
C LYS A 773 -5.54 3.19 29.41
N ASP A 774 -4.31 3.23 29.93
CA ASP A 774 -3.15 3.83 29.26
C ASP A 774 -2.33 2.81 28.45
N TYR A 775 -2.94 1.64 28.20
CA TYR A 775 -2.27 0.54 27.48
C TYR A 775 -3.19 -0.02 26.40
N LYS A 776 -2.59 -0.32 25.26
CA LYS A 776 -3.20 -1.07 24.19
C LYS A 776 -3.06 -2.57 24.48
N ILE A 777 -4.18 -3.27 24.64
CA ILE A 777 -4.20 -4.70 24.89
C ILE A 777 -4.25 -5.43 23.55
N LEU A 778 -3.36 -6.40 23.39
CA LEU A 778 -3.17 -7.11 22.14
C LEU A 778 -3.57 -8.58 22.29
N ASP A 779 -4.49 -9.02 21.46
CA ASP A 779 -4.78 -10.44 21.24
C ASP A 779 -3.78 -10.97 20.21
N LEU A 780 -2.86 -11.78 20.67
CA LEU A 780 -1.78 -12.36 19.88
C LEU A 780 -2.03 -13.84 19.57
N THR A 781 -3.28 -14.25 19.64
CA THR A 781 -3.69 -15.63 19.33
C THR A 781 -3.33 -15.98 17.90
N GLY A 782 -2.66 -17.11 17.71
CA GLY A 782 -2.13 -17.57 16.43
C GLY A 782 -0.66 -17.23 16.18
N CYS A 783 -0.08 -16.28 16.93
CA CYS A 783 1.37 -16.02 16.86
C CYS A 783 2.19 -17.23 17.29
N ASN A 784 3.43 -17.29 16.86
CA ASN A 784 4.42 -18.25 17.39
C ASN A 784 5.17 -17.70 18.62
N VAL A 785 5.91 -18.58 19.32
CA VAL A 785 6.67 -18.17 20.51
C VAL A 785 7.71 -17.09 20.19
N SER A 786 8.38 -17.18 19.03
CA SER A 786 9.42 -16.19 18.64
C SER A 786 8.84 -14.80 18.49
N GLU A 787 7.67 -14.68 17.88
CA GLU A 787 6.95 -13.42 17.63
C GLU A 787 6.55 -12.76 18.96
N VAL A 788 5.98 -13.51 19.90
CA VAL A 788 5.53 -12.94 21.18
C VAL A 788 6.68 -12.58 22.13
N LEU A 789 7.88 -13.13 21.95
CA LEU A 789 9.07 -12.75 22.75
C LEU A 789 9.52 -11.30 22.50
N TYR A 790 9.07 -10.65 21.42
CA TYR A 790 9.26 -9.21 21.25
C TYR A 790 8.72 -8.42 22.46
N TYR A 791 7.51 -8.75 22.94
CA TYR A 791 6.91 -8.06 24.09
C TYR A 791 7.71 -8.27 25.37
N VAL A 792 8.23 -9.48 25.58
CA VAL A 792 9.13 -9.76 26.69
C VAL A 792 10.42 -8.94 26.59
N SER A 793 10.93 -8.72 25.38
CA SER A 793 12.15 -7.94 25.14
C SER A 793 11.99 -6.46 25.51
N ILE A 794 10.80 -5.90 25.33
CA ILE A 794 10.47 -4.51 25.67
C ILE A 794 9.90 -4.32 27.07
N GLY A 795 9.88 -5.38 27.89
CA GLY A 795 9.53 -5.28 29.30
C GLY A 795 8.14 -5.76 29.67
N ASN A 796 7.35 -6.31 28.76
CA ASN A 796 5.96 -6.69 28.98
C ASN A 796 5.80 -8.22 29.08
N PRO A 797 5.14 -8.75 30.13
CA PRO A 797 4.86 -10.18 30.22
C PRO A 797 3.81 -10.62 29.21
N VAL A 798 3.91 -11.87 28.76
CA VAL A 798 2.93 -12.45 27.85
C VAL A 798 2.15 -13.55 28.55
N TYR A 799 0.84 -13.39 28.64
CA TYR A 799 -0.07 -14.46 29.06
C TYR A 799 -0.11 -15.54 27.98
N VAL A 800 -0.06 -16.80 28.39
CA VAL A 800 -0.25 -17.94 27.50
C VAL A 800 -1.15 -18.99 28.14
N ARG A 801 -2.12 -19.49 27.38
CA ARG A 801 -3.02 -20.57 27.79
C ARG A 801 -2.32 -21.93 27.63
N THR A 802 -2.47 -22.83 28.63
CA THR A 802 -1.88 -24.18 28.63
C THR A 802 -2.90 -25.30 28.75
N GLY A 803 -4.18 -25.02 28.50
CA GLY A 803 -5.31 -25.95 28.60
C GLY A 803 -6.49 -25.38 29.34
N GLU A 804 -7.50 -26.20 29.60
CA GLU A 804 -8.71 -25.74 30.33
C GLU A 804 -8.36 -25.25 31.72
N GLY A 805 -8.55 -23.93 31.97
CA GLY A 805 -8.19 -23.28 33.24
C GLY A 805 -6.68 -23.18 33.53
N GLY A 806 -5.82 -23.66 32.61
CA GLY A 806 -4.36 -23.60 32.76
C GLY A 806 -3.79 -22.38 32.04
N ALA A 807 -2.87 -21.66 32.70
CA ALA A 807 -2.15 -20.53 32.11
C ALA A 807 -0.78 -20.35 32.75
N LEU A 808 0.13 -19.75 31.99
CA LEU A 808 1.46 -19.32 32.43
C LEU A 808 1.68 -17.87 31.97
N LEU A 809 2.67 -17.20 32.60
CA LEU A 809 3.23 -15.97 32.05
C LEU A 809 4.62 -16.22 31.49
N ILE A 810 4.85 -15.87 30.24
CA ILE A 810 6.20 -15.79 29.67
C ILE A 810 6.82 -14.50 30.17
N ILE A 811 7.92 -14.62 30.91
CA ILE A 811 8.57 -13.51 31.65
C ILE A 811 10.04 -13.36 31.31
N GLY A 812 10.57 -14.21 30.46
CA GLY A 812 11.95 -14.15 30.06
C GLY A 812 12.30 -15.13 28.94
N TYR A 813 13.52 -14.99 28.45
CA TYR A 813 14.09 -15.87 27.41
C TYR A 813 15.62 -15.81 27.43
N ASP A 814 16.23 -16.81 26.84
CA ASP A 814 17.62 -16.84 26.38
C ASP A 814 17.69 -17.43 24.95
N ALA A 815 18.85 -17.74 24.44
CA ALA A 815 19.06 -18.20 23.07
C ALA A 815 18.22 -19.45 22.68
N VAL A 816 17.96 -20.34 23.67
CA VAL A 816 17.31 -21.64 23.42
C VAL A 816 16.09 -21.91 24.29
N ASN A 817 15.84 -21.10 25.31
CA ASN A 817 14.78 -21.32 26.29
C ASN A 817 13.92 -20.09 26.47
N ILE A 818 12.66 -20.28 26.82
CA ILE A 818 11.81 -19.30 27.48
C ILE A 818 11.81 -19.49 28.99
N GLU A 819 11.59 -18.43 29.75
CA GLU A 819 11.36 -18.48 31.19
C GLU A 819 9.88 -18.16 31.48
N VAL A 820 9.21 -19.06 32.18
CA VAL A 820 7.78 -18.93 32.47
C VAL A 820 7.54 -18.85 33.97
N PHE A 821 6.53 -18.10 34.38
CA PHE A 821 6.01 -18.06 35.75
C PHE A 821 4.75 -18.90 35.84
N ASP A 822 4.77 -19.91 36.76
CA ASP A 822 3.62 -20.72 37.11
C ASP A 822 2.96 -20.14 38.38
N PRO A 823 1.79 -19.50 38.26
CA PRO A 823 1.16 -18.83 39.41
C PRO A 823 0.62 -19.81 40.45
N LEU A 824 0.23 -21.04 40.09
CA LEU A 824 -0.30 -22.04 41.02
C LEU A 824 0.81 -22.60 41.93
N GLN A 825 2.03 -22.69 41.40
CA GLN A 825 3.19 -23.14 42.14
C GLN A 825 4.03 -21.98 42.69
N ASN A 826 3.66 -20.75 42.32
CA ASN A 826 4.41 -19.52 42.66
C ASN A 826 5.92 -19.67 42.38
N ARG A 827 6.27 -20.19 41.21
CA ARG A 827 7.64 -20.43 40.77
C ARG A 827 7.90 -20.06 39.33
N THR A 828 9.15 -19.75 39.04
CA THR A 828 9.64 -19.60 37.66
C THR A 828 10.47 -20.82 37.26
N TYR A 829 10.42 -21.19 35.98
CA TYR A 829 11.28 -22.23 35.42
C TYR A 829 11.51 -22.01 33.94
N LYS A 830 12.55 -22.65 33.40
CA LYS A 830 12.87 -22.59 31.98
C LYS A 830 12.29 -23.77 31.24
N MET A 831 11.86 -23.52 30.02
CA MET A 831 11.35 -24.49 29.05
C MET A 831 12.07 -24.29 27.72
N GLY A 832 12.46 -25.37 27.01
CA GLY A 832 13.03 -25.25 25.68
C GLY A 832 12.05 -24.55 24.72
N GLY A 833 12.54 -23.71 23.83
CA GLY A 833 11.68 -22.94 22.90
C GLY A 833 10.82 -23.84 22.02
N GLU A 834 11.37 -24.89 21.44
CA GLU A 834 10.64 -25.87 20.64
C GLU A 834 9.57 -26.63 21.43
N ASP A 835 9.89 -27.05 22.68
CA ASP A 835 8.94 -27.74 23.57
C ASP A 835 7.79 -26.80 23.97
N ALA A 836 8.11 -25.52 24.19
CA ALA A 836 7.12 -24.47 24.48
C ALA A 836 6.20 -24.23 23.28
N GLN A 837 6.75 -24.07 22.09
CA GLN A 837 5.99 -23.91 20.85
C GLN A 837 4.99 -25.07 20.67
N ALA A 838 5.47 -26.31 20.74
CA ALA A 838 4.61 -27.48 20.58
C ALA A 838 3.53 -27.58 21.68
N LEU A 839 3.83 -27.21 22.92
CA LEU A 839 2.86 -27.18 24.01
C LEU A 839 1.76 -26.14 23.76
N PHE A 840 2.13 -24.93 23.34
CA PHE A 840 1.19 -23.83 23.17
C PHE A 840 0.38 -23.97 21.91
N GLU A 841 0.96 -24.47 20.80
CA GLU A 841 0.23 -24.82 19.58
C GLU A 841 -0.85 -25.88 19.83
N ALA A 842 -0.55 -26.89 20.63
CA ALA A 842 -1.54 -27.92 21.01
C ALA A 842 -2.74 -27.35 21.79
N GLN A 843 -2.65 -26.11 22.27
CA GLN A 843 -3.69 -25.38 22.99
C GLN A 843 -4.21 -24.14 22.22
N GLY A 844 -3.86 -24.00 20.91
CA GLY A 844 -4.35 -22.97 20.00
C GLY A 844 -3.55 -21.69 20.00
N SER A 845 -2.29 -21.72 20.46
CA SER A 845 -1.39 -20.54 20.47
C SER A 845 -2.05 -19.27 21.03
N VAL A 846 -2.74 -19.39 22.17
CA VAL A 846 -3.49 -18.27 22.77
C VAL A 846 -2.57 -17.42 23.63
N TYR A 847 -2.26 -16.21 23.16
CA TYR A 847 -1.40 -15.25 23.87
C TYR A 847 -2.09 -13.90 24.02
N ILE A 848 -1.83 -13.21 25.14
CA ILE A 848 -2.26 -11.85 25.38
C ILE A 848 -1.08 -11.05 25.95
N SER A 849 -0.86 -9.86 25.44
CA SER A 849 0.10 -8.91 25.98
C SER A 849 -0.43 -7.48 25.86
N TYR A 850 0.39 -6.50 26.19
CA TYR A 850 0.04 -5.10 26.10
C TYR A 850 1.27 -4.24 25.79
N ILE A 851 1.02 -3.05 25.28
CA ILE A 851 2.00 -1.98 25.12
C ILE A 851 1.45 -0.70 25.73
N LYS A 852 2.32 0.14 26.27
CA LYS A 852 1.89 1.42 26.83
C LYS A 852 1.58 2.39 25.69
N GLU A 853 0.42 3.07 25.74
CA GLU A 853 0.03 4.12 24.80
C GLU A 853 0.81 5.42 24.97
#